data_024854a325eefea507b803081d32fe4a
#
_entry.id   024854a325eefea507b803081d32fe4a
#
_cell.length_a   1.000
_cell.length_b   1.000
_cell.length_c   1.000
_cell.angle_alpha   90.00
_cell.angle_beta   90.00
_cell.angle_gamma   90.00
#
_symmetry.space_group_name_H-M   'P 1'
#
loop_
_entity.id
_entity.type
_entity.pdbx_description
1 polymer ?
#
loop_
_entity_poly.entity_id
_entity_poly.type
_entity_poly.pdbx_seq_one_letter_code
_entity_poly.pdbx_strand_id
1 'polypeptide(L)'
;MFFLASLVGVVFLYLVGFLILKGFKFSNLFALAAAPIVSTLCFEILAIVFDKLNHAASWVVFFVPSLLLGAVVCGIGVLYGRRQGQTQKNAVAASELKNSSRFDLKMVVLYVGLALFVGLFVFVKALDGPACFNETYDNLTHLGLVQSFLESGHYSTLAASVYQDLGEVGSYYPAAWHLITAMVAGATGTSNLVATNAMNYVCCCVVYPLSCLCLMRQIFSRRNRVVVAGAFAAIGFVSFPWFFTVYGVLESNLFGFIMVPVMLAAIMQLFGSEVSRADRARYLSISFVSALFCVFAQPNAFFAVMLFAVPYLVWRIWDSTGQKSKRPRSTKVRAGFVALFLLVVFVVWAICYKAPFLYAVTHFIWPPATNPSQAFINTLLFSNSWAPVSLVVAVLVGVGLYAMWRERKYGWLATALVITAAIYWVSICLEGAIDQFLSGFWYSDWRRTAALQAMIAVPVAALGIAHLYGLIARHAKLNLFSNIGLALLLIVFLFMPNFLLRGIIQVQTPFGYFDEMMYQYYSMDQGDDEVIFSESERKFVTQVKEIVGDKVVYNLPYDGSFFAYQSDGLHTIYRLPYTGPGQNADQQILQSSLYEYSSNKDVQQAVDNLGAEYVLTLDYGHIPHHKNSPDPYAKSWPDYLPENWTGITRITEDTPGFELVLSEGDMRLYKIVELS
;
A
#
# COMPACT_ATOMS: atom_id res chain seq x y z
N MET A 1 -3.95 -22.20 0.50
CA MET A 1 -3.56 -21.36 -0.66
C MET A 1 -3.00 -20.00 -0.25
N PHE A 2 -3.60 -19.27 0.71
CA PHE A 2 -3.13 -17.95 1.18
C PHE A 2 -1.63 -17.92 1.57
N PHE A 3 -1.17 -18.82 2.43
CA PHE A 3 0.25 -18.86 2.84
C PHE A 3 1.20 -19.28 1.71
N LEU A 4 0.73 -20.07 0.74
CA LEU A 4 1.50 -20.39 -0.47
C LEU A 4 1.66 -19.14 -1.34
N ALA A 5 0.59 -18.40 -1.56
CA ALA A 5 0.62 -17.12 -2.28
C ALA A 5 1.54 -16.11 -1.59
N SER A 6 1.47 -16.00 -0.24
CA SER A 6 2.37 -15.16 0.54
C SER A 6 3.85 -15.56 0.36
N LEU A 7 4.15 -16.87 0.38
CA LEU A 7 5.52 -17.36 0.16
C LEU A 7 6.02 -17.04 -1.24
N VAL A 8 5.20 -17.26 -2.28
CA VAL A 8 5.53 -16.94 -3.68
C VAL A 8 5.74 -15.44 -3.84
N GLY A 9 4.90 -14.60 -3.21
CA GLY A 9 5.07 -13.15 -3.18
C GLY A 9 6.41 -12.73 -2.57
N VAL A 10 6.82 -13.35 -1.46
CA VAL A 10 8.16 -13.14 -0.88
C VAL A 10 9.26 -13.54 -1.87
N VAL A 11 9.14 -14.68 -2.55
CA VAL A 11 10.14 -15.13 -3.54
C VAL A 11 10.26 -14.12 -4.68
N PHE A 12 9.15 -13.66 -5.25
CA PHE A 12 9.16 -12.68 -6.33
C PHE A 12 9.77 -11.34 -5.90
N LEU A 13 9.39 -10.83 -4.75
CA LEU A 13 9.91 -9.57 -4.25
C LEU A 13 11.41 -9.61 -3.91
N TYR A 14 11.90 -10.75 -3.39
CA TYR A 14 13.22 -10.74 -2.79
C TYR A 14 14.32 -11.40 -3.64
N LEU A 15 14.03 -12.50 -4.34
CA LEU A 15 15.09 -13.35 -4.89
C LEU A 15 15.91 -12.63 -5.96
N VAL A 16 15.26 -12.04 -6.96
CA VAL A 16 15.91 -11.36 -8.09
C VAL A 16 16.73 -10.16 -7.61
N GLY A 17 16.08 -9.24 -6.88
CA GLY A 17 16.73 -8.02 -6.42
C GLY A 17 17.85 -8.27 -5.43
N PHE A 18 17.69 -9.26 -4.54
CA PHE A 18 18.76 -9.65 -3.63
C PHE A 18 20.01 -10.11 -4.39
N LEU A 19 19.86 -10.98 -5.38
CA LEU A 19 20.99 -11.47 -6.20
C LEU A 19 21.69 -10.31 -6.93
N ILE A 20 20.93 -9.42 -7.56
CA ILE A 20 21.49 -8.25 -8.26
C ILE A 20 22.26 -7.37 -7.27
N LEU A 21 21.66 -7.00 -6.14
CA LEU A 21 22.31 -6.14 -5.15
C LEU A 21 23.55 -6.79 -4.52
N LYS A 22 23.55 -8.12 -4.35
CA LYS A 22 24.74 -8.87 -3.91
C LYS A 22 25.85 -8.84 -4.95
N GLY A 23 25.53 -8.92 -6.23
CA GLY A 23 26.47 -8.72 -7.32
C GLY A 23 27.16 -7.35 -7.27
N PHE A 24 26.44 -6.30 -6.90
CA PHE A 24 26.96 -4.95 -6.68
C PHE A 24 27.59 -4.74 -5.30
N LYS A 25 27.78 -5.79 -4.50
CA LYS A 25 28.49 -5.79 -3.19
C LYS A 25 27.80 -4.94 -2.10
N PHE A 26 26.48 -4.78 -2.14
CA PHE A 26 25.76 -4.24 -1.00
C PHE A 26 25.81 -5.19 0.21
N SER A 27 25.70 -4.66 1.43
CA SER A 27 25.60 -5.47 2.65
C SER A 27 24.37 -6.39 2.60
N ASN A 28 24.41 -7.53 3.30
CA ASN A 28 23.30 -8.49 3.28
C ASN A 28 21.98 -7.86 3.73
N LEU A 29 22.01 -7.06 4.80
CA LEU A 29 20.81 -6.42 5.31
C LEU A 29 20.25 -5.38 4.32
N PHE A 30 21.12 -4.53 3.75
CA PHE A 30 20.66 -3.54 2.76
C PHE A 30 20.14 -4.21 1.49
N ALA A 31 20.87 -5.23 0.98
CA ALA A 31 20.47 -5.99 -0.19
C ALA A 31 19.10 -6.68 0.03
N LEU A 32 18.87 -7.24 1.24
CA LEU A 32 17.59 -7.84 1.59
C LEU A 32 16.49 -6.78 1.64
N ALA A 33 16.69 -5.67 2.37
CA ALA A 33 15.67 -4.64 2.54
C ALA A 33 15.31 -3.91 1.23
N ALA A 34 16.28 -3.70 0.32
CA ALA A 34 16.08 -3.01 -0.95
C ALA A 34 15.74 -3.95 -2.13
N ALA A 35 15.76 -5.27 -1.92
CA ALA A 35 15.47 -6.25 -2.97
C ALA A 35 14.13 -6.02 -3.67
N PRO A 36 13.01 -5.73 -2.95
CA PRO A 36 11.73 -5.50 -3.60
C PRO A 36 11.75 -4.38 -4.64
N ILE A 37 12.50 -3.29 -4.40
CA ILE A 37 12.67 -2.19 -5.36
C ILE A 37 13.24 -2.71 -6.69
N VAL A 38 14.31 -3.49 -6.61
CA VAL A 38 15.03 -3.95 -7.80
C VAL A 38 14.28 -5.07 -8.52
N SER A 39 13.69 -6.03 -7.79
CA SER A 39 12.86 -7.09 -8.39
C SER A 39 11.69 -6.51 -9.16
N THR A 40 10.95 -5.61 -8.53
CA THR A 40 9.78 -4.94 -9.15
C THR A 40 10.17 -4.22 -10.43
N LEU A 41 11.26 -3.45 -10.43
CA LEU A 41 11.69 -2.75 -11.64
C LEU A 41 12.12 -3.69 -12.77
N CYS A 42 12.73 -4.84 -12.45
CA CYS A 42 13.03 -5.84 -13.47
C CYS A 42 11.75 -6.34 -14.14
N PHE A 43 10.70 -6.61 -13.37
CA PHE A 43 9.41 -7.08 -13.89
C PHE A 43 8.69 -5.98 -14.67
N GLU A 44 8.65 -4.75 -14.15
CA GLU A 44 8.03 -3.60 -14.84
C GLU A 44 8.66 -3.30 -16.20
N ILE A 45 10.00 -3.33 -16.28
CA ILE A 45 10.70 -3.12 -17.55
C ILE A 45 10.30 -4.20 -18.57
N LEU A 46 10.24 -5.45 -18.15
CA LEU A 46 9.80 -6.54 -19.03
C LEU A 46 8.33 -6.39 -19.41
N ALA A 47 7.44 -6.05 -18.46
CA ALA A 47 6.03 -5.83 -18.72
C ALA A 47 5.81 -4.74 -19.79
N ILE A 48 6.52 -3.62 -19.68
CA ILE A 48 6.48 -2.54 -20.68
C ILE A 48 7.00 -3.02 -22.05
N VAL A 49 8.09 -3.80 -22.08
CA VAL A 49 8.65 -4.32 -23.33
C VAL A 49 7.66 -5.26 -24.02
N PHE A 50 7.07 -6.21 -23.29
CA PHE A 50 6.09 -7.15 -23.86
C PHE A 50 4.82 -6.45 -24.34
N ASP A 51 4.34 -5.47 -23.58
CA ASP A 51 3.21 -4.63 -23.97
C ASP A 51 3.49 -3.86 -25.28
N LYS A 52 4.64 -3.20 -25.41
CA LYS A 52 5.05 -2.47 -26.62
C LYS A 52 5.25 -3.38 -27.83
N LEU A 53 5.55 -4.65 -27.61
CA LEU A 53 5.62 -5.67 -28.66
C LEU A 53 4.25 -6.30 -28.96
N ASN A 54 3.20 -5.91 -28.25
CA ASN A 54 1.86 -6.48 -28.31
C ASN A 54 1.84 -8.00 -28.10
N HIS A 55 2.61 -8.46 -27.10
CA HIS A 55 2.70 -9.87 -26.74
C HIS A 55 2.15 -10.09 -25.33
N ALA A 56 1.16 -10.96 -25.23
CA ALA A 56 0.69 -11.44 -23.94
C ALA A 56 1.81 -12.18 -23.20
N ALA A 57 1.93 -11.92 -21.91
CA ALA A 57 2.96 -12.48 -21.06
C ALA A 57 2.35 -13.19 -19.84
N SER A 58 3.14 -14.02 -19.18
CA SER A 58 2.79 -14.64 -17.91
C SER A 58 3.90 -14.40 -16.89
N TRP A 59 3.65 -14.72 -15.63
CA TRP A 59 4.64 -14.57 -14.56
C TRP A 59 6.00 -15.21 -14.87
N VAL A 60 6.02 -16.32 -15.64
CA VAL A 60 7.24 -17.04 -16.03
C VAL A 60 8.17 -16.15 -16.85
N VAL A 61 7.62 -15.39 -17.79
CA VAL A 61 8.36 -14.53 -18.73
C VAL A 61 8.98 -13.32 -18.00
N PHE A 62 8.39 -12.91 -16.88
CA PHE A 62 8.96 -11.86 -16.03
C PHE A 62 10.01 -12.41 -15.06
N PHE A 63 9.68 -13.51 -14.38
CA PHE A 63 10.49 -14.04 -13.29
C PHE A 63 11.76 -14.74 -13.79
N VAL A 64 11.65 -15.66 -14.76
CA VAL A 64 12.79 -16.51 -15.18
C VAL A 64 13.93 -15.69 -15.78
N PRO A 65 13.72 -14.79 -16.76
CA PRO A 65 14.80 -13.97 -17.30
C PRO A 65 15.42 -13.04 -16.25
N SER A 66 14.60 -12.46 -15.38
CA SER A 66 15.07 -11.61 -14.29
C SER A 66 15.92 -12.38 -13.28
N LEU A 67 15.54 -13.62 -12.96
CA LEU A 67 16.30 -14.50 -12.08
C LEU A 67 17.66 -14.89 -12.70
N LEU A 68 17.66 -15.22 -14.00
CA LEU A 68 18.91 -15.51 -14.74
C LEU A 68 19.83 -14.29 -14.75
N LEU A 69 19.29 -13.10 -15.03
CA LEU A 69 20.05 -11.85 -14.93
C LEU A 69 20.65 -11.68 -13.53
N GLY A 70 19.84 -11.86 -12.49
CA GLY A 70 20.26 -11.76 -11.09
C GLY A 70 21.38 -12.75 -10.76
N ALA A 71 21.25 -14.00 -11.20
CA ALA A 71 22.27 -15.04 -11.00
C ALA A 71 23.59 -14.69 -11.71
N VAL A 72 23.53 -14.22 -12.95
CA VAL A 72 24.71 -13.80 -13.72
C VAL A 72 25.42 -12.61 -13.04
N VAL A 73 24.67 -11.57 -12.68
CA VAL A 73 25.21 -10.37 -12.01
C VAL A 73 25.84 -10.75 -10.66
N CYS A 74 25.19 -11.61 -9.88
CA CYS A 74 25.72 -12.12 -8.62
C CYS A 74 27.02 -12.92 -8.85
N GLY A 75 27.03 -13.83 -9.82
CA GLY A 75 28.19 -14.64 -10.19
C GLY A 75 29.38 -13.78 -10.58
N ILE A 76 29.21 -12.79 -11.45
CA ILE A 76 30.24 -11.82 -11.86
C ILE A 76 30.77 -11.07 -10.61
N GLY A 77 29.87 -10.59 -9.73
CA GLY A 77 30.27 -9.89 -8.52
C GLY A 77 31.12 -10.74 -7.56
N VAL A 78 30.77 -12.03 -7.42
CA VAL A 78 31.54 -13.00 -6.61
C VAL A 78 32.93 -13.26 -7.24
N LEU A 79 33.01 -13.52 -8.54
CA LEU A 79 34.26 -13.78 -9.25
C LEU A 79 35.21 -12.57 -9.19
N TYR A 80 34.69 -11.37 -9.44
CA TYR A 80 35.45 -10.13 -9.32
C TYR A 80 35.91 -9.87 -7.88
N GLY A 81 35.07 -10.20 -6.87
CA GLY A 81 35.44 -10.10 -5.47
C GLY A 81 36.58 -11.04 -5.06
N ARG A 82 36.58 -12.27 -5.57
CA ARG A 82 37.65 -13.26 -5.33
C ARG A 82 39.00 -12.79 -5.88
N ARG A 83 39.03 -12.15 -7.07
CA ARG A 83 40.25 -11.60 -7.66
C ARG A 83 40.85 -10.44 -6.86
N GLN A 84 40.02 -9.62 -6.20
CA GLN A 84 40.51 -8.50 -5.38
C GLN A 84 40.80 -8.89 -3.92
N GLY A 85 40.28 -10.00 -3.41
CA GLY A 85 40.28 -10.39 -2.00
C GLY A 85 41.55 -11.13 -1.50
N GLN A 86 42.62 -11.25 -2.30
CA GLN A 86 43.90 -11.85 -1.87
C GLN A 86 44.82 -10.88 -1.08
N THR A 87 44.41 -9.62 -0.87
CA THR A 87 45.18 -8.63 -0.13
C THR A 87 44.55 -8.34 1.23
N GLN A 88 45.16 -8.91 2.28
CA GLN A 88 45.05 -8.59 3.72
C GLN A 88 43.61 -8.32 4.29
N LYS A 89 42.98 -9.37 4.84
CA LYS A 89 41.95 -9.22 5.86
C LYS A 89 42.58 -9.21 7.25
N ASN A 90 42.63 -8.07 7.92
CA ASN A 90 42.92 -8.00 9.34
C ASN A 90 41.87 -8.85 10.12
N ALA A 91 42.34 -9.79 10.93
CA ALA A 91 41.49 -10.73 11.66
C ALA A 91 40.45 -10.06 12.59
N VAL A 92 40.77 -8.89 13.14
CA VAL A 92 39.91 -8.07 14.00
C VAL A 92 38.69 -7.52 13.18
N ALA A 93 38.94 -6.94 11.99
CA ALA A 93 37.87 -6.44 11.13
C ALA A 93 36.95 -7.58 10.64
N ALA A 94 37.49 -8.78 10.41
CA ALA A 94 36.71 -9.94 10.03
C ALA A 94 35.79 -10.44 11.19
N SER A 95 36.24 -10.36 12.45
CA SER A 95 35.43 -10.74 13.59
C SER A 95 34.29 -9.75 13.88
N GLU A 96 34.54 -8.45 13.76
CA GLU A 96 33.51 -7.40 13.90
C GLU A 96 32.44 -7.48 12.82
N LEU A 97 32.82 -7.70 11.55
CA LEU A 97 31.90 -7.94 10.45
C LEU A 97 31.06 -9.21 10.67
N LYS A 98 31.64 -10.28 11.19
CA LYS A 98 30.91 -11.54 11.51
C LYS A 98 29.92 -11.34 12.63
N ASN A 99 30.28 -10.58 13.67
CA ASN A 99 29.40 -10.28 14.80
C ASN A 99 28.25 -9.36 14.39
N SER A 100 28.52 -8.35 13.55
CA SER A 100 27.49 -7.48 12.96
C SER A 100 26.49 -8.28 12.12
N SER A 101 26.99 -9.17 11.25
CA SER A 101 26.13 -10.00 10.40
C SER A 101 25.26 -11.00 11.20
N ARG A 102 25.77 -11.56 12.29
CA ARG A 102 24.97 -12.42 13.19
C ARG A 102 23.88 -11.64 13.93
N PHE A 103 24.19 -10.42 14.36
CA PHE A 103 23.20 -9.55 15.00
C PHE A 103 22.11 -9.17 13.98
N ASP A 104 22.47 -8.77 12.78
CA ASP A 104 21.52 -8.39 11.73
C ASP A 104 20.57 -9.56 11.39
N LEU A 105 21.08 -10.80 11.29
CA LEU A 105 20.24 -11.97 11.07
C LEU A 105 19.24 -12.19 12.21
N LYS A 106 19.67 -12.05 13.48
CA LYS A 106 18.77 -12.13 14.63
C LYS A 106 17.69 -11.04 14.58
N MET A 107 18.05 -9.85 14.12
CA MET A 107 17.09 -8.75 13.97
C MET A 107 16.11 -9.01 12.83
N VAL A 108 16.55 -9.56 11.70
CA VAL A 108 15.64 -9.99 10.62
C VAL A 108 14.60 -10.97 11.16
N VAL A 109 15.04 -12.01 11.89
CA VAL A 109 14.11 -12.99 12.49
C VAL A 109 13.16 -12.32 13.49
N LEU A 110 13.66 -11.38 14.32
CA LEU A 110 12.84 -10.69 15.30
C LEU A 110 11.78 -9.78 14.63
N TYR A 111 12.19 -8.93 13.66
CA TYR A 111 11.28 -7.99 13.02
C TYR A 111 10.21 -8.71 12.19
N VAL A 112 10.62 -9.64 11.36
CA VAL A 112 9.69 -10.42 10.52
C VAL A 112 8.86 -11.38 11.37
N GLY A 113 9.48 -12.13 12.30
CA GLY A 113 8.77 -13.08 13.13
C GLY A 113 7.72 -12.43 14.02
N LEU A 114 8.04 -11.26 14.63
CA LEU A 114 7.08 -10.50 15.42
C LEU A 114 5.94 -9.95 14.54
N ALA A 115 6.27 -9.40 13.36
CA ALA A 115 5.27 -8.85 12.46
C ALA A 115 4.36 -9.94 11.88
N LEU A 116 4.90 -11.10 11.51
CA LEU A 116 4.09 -12.24 11.06
C LEU A 116 3.16 -12.72 12.20
N PHE A 117 3.69 -12.83 13.43
CA PHE A 117 2.88 -13.22 14.57
C PHE A 117 1.73 -12.25 14.85
N VAL A 118 2.03 -10.94 14.90
CA VAL A 118 1.00 -9.91 15.11
C VAL A 118 0.01 -9.89 13.94
N GLY A 119 0.50 -9.98 12.70
CA GLY A 119 -0.33 -9.98 11.50
C GLY A 119 -1.29 -11.17 11.40
N LEU A 120 -0.98 -12.32 12.02
CA LEU A 120 -1.94 -13.42 12.15
C LEU A 120 -3.18 -13.01 12.95
N PHE A 121 -3.03 -12.18 13.98
CA PHE A 121 -4.13 -11.74 14.83
C PHE A 121 -4.81 -10.47 14.30
N VAL A 122 -4.02 -9.51 13.82
CA VAL A 122 -4.51 -8.19 13.40
C VAL A 122 -5.13 -8.26 12.00
N PHE A 123 -4.62 -9.09 11.09
CA PHE A 123 -5.05 -9.13 9.71
C PHE A 123 -5.68 -10.48 9.34
N VAL A 124 -4.96 -11.61 9.47
CA VAL A 124 -5.43 -12.89 8.93
C VAL A 124 -6.67 -13.40 9.69
N LYS A 125 -6.68 -13.28 11.02
CA LYS A 125 -7.84 -13.70 11.83
C LYS A 125 -9.09 -12.84 11.56
N ALA A 126 -8.89 -11.58 11.18
CA ALA A 126 -9.96 -10.64 10.91
C ALA A 126 -10.56 -10.79 9.51
N LEU A 127 -9.91 -11.56 8.62
CA LEU A 127 -10.47 -11.92 7.31
C LEU A 127 -11.55 -12.99 7.48
N ASP A 128 -12.69 -12.78 6.85
CA ASP A 128 -13.77 -13.76 6.73
C ASP A 128 -13.50 -14.73 5.57
N GLY A 129 -12.40 -15.49 5.71
CA GLY A 129 -11.90 -16.35 4.66
C GLY A 129 -10.80 -15.71 3.79
N PRO A 130 -9.99 -16.52 3.11
CA PRO A 130 -8.83 -16.05 2.36
C PRO A 130 -9.18 -15.26 1.10
N ALA A 131 -10.41 -15.38 0.60
CA ALA A 131 -10.90 -14.72 -0.62
C ALA A 131 -11.92 -13.61 -0.32
N CYS A 132 -12.11 -13.22 0.94
CA CYS A 132 -12.89 -12.03 1.27
C CYS A 132 -12.16 -10.78 0.80
N PHE A 133 -12.88 -9.72 0.52
CA PHE A 133 -12.32 -8.48 0.05
C PHE A 133 -13.10 -7.28 0.60
N ASN A 134 -12.46 -6.14 0.62
CA ASN A 134 -13.06 -4.89 1.02
C ASN A 134 -13.83 -4.30 -0.17
N GLU A 135 -15.10 -3.99 0.02
CA GLU A 135 -15.98 -3.47 -1.03
C GLU A 135 -15.89 -1.95 -1.20
N THR A 136 -14.94 -1.27 -0.52
CA THR A 136 -14.87 0.19 -0.53
C THR A 136 -13.98 0.74 -1.65
N TYR A 137 -14.41 1.86 -2.22
CA TYR A 137 -13.72 2.82 -3.10
C TYR A 137 -12.69 2.26 -4.09
N ASP A 138 -11.39 2.41 -3.76
CA ASP A 138 -10.29 2.14 -4.67
C ASP A 138 -10.08 0.63 -4.92
N ASN A 139 -10.66 -0.24 -4.07
CA ASN A 139 -10.46 -1.68 -4.20
C ASN A 139 -11.05 -2.25 -5.51
N LEU A 140 -12.14 -1.67 -6.02
CA LEU A 140 -12.65 -2.00 -7.36
C LEU A 140 -11.58 -1.84 -8.42
N THR A 141 -10.87 -0.70 -8.38
CA THR A 141 -9.76 -0.42 -9.29
C THR A 141 -8.62 -1.41 -9.10
N HIS A 142 -8.25 -1.69 -7.86
CA HIS A 142 -7.13 -2.58 -7.57
C HIS A 142 -7.42 -4.03 -7.99
N LEU A 143 -8.56 -4.57 -7.64
CA LEU A 143 -8.96 -5.93 -8.02
C LEU A 143 -9.17 -6.03 -9.54
N GLY A 144 -9.81 -5.02 -10.15
CA GLY A 144 -10.06 -4.97 -11.59
C GLY A 144 -8.76 -4.95 -12.40
N LEU A 145 -7.74 -4.21 -11.98
CA LEU A 145 -6.42 -4.20 -12.63
C LEU A 145 -5.71 -5.55 -12.52
N VAL A 146 -5.74 -6.18 -11.35
CA VAL A 146 -5.15 -7.52 -11.18
C VAL A 146 -5.85 -8.53 -12.11
N GLN A 147 -7.19 -8.49 -12.18
CA GLN A 147 -7.97 -9.36 -13.05
C GLN A 147 -7.68 -9.10 -14.54
N SER A 148 -7.63 -7.83 -14.94
CA SER A 148 -7.30 -7.45 -16.32
C SER A 148 -5.90 -7.92 -16.74
N PHE A 149 -4.92 -7.84 -15.84
CA PHE A 149 -3.57 -8.35 -16.13
C PHE A 149 -3.53 -9.87 -16.31
N LEU A 150 -4.27 -10.60 -15.47
CA LEU A 150 -4.37 -12.06 -15.58
C LEU A 150 -5.05 -12.50 -16.88
N GLU A 151 -6.09 -11.80 -17.27
CA GLU A 151 -6.91 -12.12 -18.44
C GLU A 151 -6.23 -11.74 -19.75
N SER A 152 -5.75 -10.50 -19.85
CA SER A 152 -5.16 -9.99 -21.09
C SER A 152 -3.73 -10.44 -21.32
N GLY A 153 -2.98 -10.76 -20.25
CA GLY A 153 -1.53 -10.96 -20.32
C GLY A 153 -0.72 -9.67 -20.55
N HIS A 154 -1.36 -8.48 -20.49
CA HIS A 154 -0.72 -7.18 -20.64
C HIS A 154 -0.60 -6.50 -19.27
N TYR A 155 0.61 -6.50 -18.68
CA TYR A 155 0.86 -6.08 -17.31
C TYR A 155 1.49 -4.68 -17.19
N SER A 156 1.43 -3.88 -18.25
CA SER A 156 2.17 -2.62 -18.33
C SER A 156 1.52 -1.52 -17.52
N THR A 157 2.28 -0.88 -16.62
CA THR A 157 1.91 0.38 -15.96
C THR A 157 1.50 1.50 -16.93
N LEU A 158 1.97 1.46 -18.19
CA LEU A 158 1.66 2.48 -19.20
C LEU A 158 0.30 2.27 -19.90
N ALA A 159 -0.33 1.11 -19.70
CA ALA A 159 -1.57 0.73 -20.31
C ALA A 159 -2.57 0.11 -19.30
N ALA A 160 -2.48 0.53 -18.02
CA ALA A 160 -3.11 -0.17 -16.91
C ALA A 160 -4.59 0.15 -16.68
N SER A 161 -5.18 1.15 -17.35
CA SER A 161 -6.57 1.57 -17.09
C SER A 161 -7.64 0.89 -17.95
N VAL A 162 -7.26 -0.10 -18.77
CA VAL A 162 -8.14 -0.77 -19.75
C VAL A 162 -9.29 -1.58 -19.13
N TYR A 163 -9.23 -1.88 -17.82
CA TYR A 163 -10.24 -2.74 -17.20
C TYR A 163 -11.62 -2.10 -17.01
N GLN A 164 -11.68 -0.76 -17.02
CA GLN A 164 -12.89 -0.01 -16.65
C GLN A 164 -13.99 -0.11 -17.72
N ASP A 165 -13.61 -0.06 -19.00
CA ASP A 165 -14.55 -0.15 -20.12
C ASP A 165 -14.05 -1.09 -21.20
N LEU A 166 -14.97 -1.86 -21.80
CA LEU A 166 -14.70 -2.71 -22.95
C LEU A 166 -14.28 -1.83 -24.14
N GLY A 167 -12.98 -1.77 -24.44
CA GLY A 167 -12.45 -1.10 -25.63
C GLY A 167 -11.73 0.24 -25.42
N GLU A 168 -11.55 0.71 -24.18
CA GLU A 168 -10.72 1.91 -23.93
C GLU A 168 -9.22 1.65 -24.08
N VAL A 169 -8.51 2.68 -24.58
CA VAL A 169 -7.04 2.66 -24.64
C VAL A 169 -6.47 2.89 -23.24
N GLY A 170 -5.67 1.96 -22.75
CA GLY A 170 -5.05 2.04 -21.45
C GLY A 170 -4.18 3.29 -21.28
N SER A 171 -4.19 3.84 -20.10
CA SER A 171 -3.37 4.98 -19.69
C SER A 171 -2.44 4.62 -18.54
N TYR A 172 -1.53 5.53 -18.20
CA TYR A 172 -0.63 5.35 -17.07
C TYR A 172 -1.38 5.25 -15.75
N TYR A 173 -1.09 4.17 -15.01
CA TYR A 173 -1.46 4.00 -13.61
C TYR A 173 -0.28 3.35 -12.85
N PRO A 174 0.05 3.74 -11.60
CA PRO A 174 1.14 3.14 -10.83
C PRO A 174 0.77 1.71 -10.42
N ALA A 175 1.01 0.74 -11.31
CA ALA A 175 0.49 -0.62 -11.23
C ALA A 175 1.49 -1.69 -10.74
N ALA A 176 2.65 -1.31 -10.21
CA ALA A 176 3.68 -2.27 -9.81
C ALA A 176 3.20 -3.29 -8.75
N TRP A 177 2.33 -2.87 -7.83
CA TRP A 177 1.72 -3.78 -6.86
C TRP A 177 0.82 -4.80 -7.56
N HIS A 178 -0.01 -4.34 -8.51
CA HIS A 178 -0.95 -5.17 -9.29
C HIS A 178 -0.21 -6.19 -10.13
N LEU A 179 0.87 -5.77 -10.80
CA LEU A 179 1.72 -6.67 -11.59
C LEU A 179 2.22 -7.84 -10.73
N ILE A 180 2.78 -7.57 -9.55
CA ILE A 180 3.31 -8.63 -8.68
C ILE A 180 2.17 -9.49 -8.14
N THR A 181 1.03 -8.90 -7.77
CA THR A 181 -0.14 -9.62 -7.28
C THR A 181 -0.69 -10.57 -8.34
N ALA A 182 -0.82 -10.10 -9.59
CA ALA A 182 -1.23 -10.94 -10.71
C ALA A 182 -0.20 -12.05 -11.02
N MET A 183 1.11 -11.76 -10.93
CA MET A 183 2.15 -12.80 -11.03
C MET A 183 1.98 -13.87 -9.94
N VAL A 184 1.67 -13.48 -8.69
CA VAL A 184 1.42 -14.41 -7.59
C VAL A 184 0.18 -15.26 -7.84
N ALA A 185 -0.92 -14.66 -8.26
CA ALA A 185 -2.15 -15.38 -8.62
C ALA A 185 -1.89 -16.40 -9.72
N GLY A 186 -1.26 -15.96 -10.82
CA GLY A 186 -0.93 -16.83 -11.95
C GLY A 186 0.06 -17.97 -11.61
N ALA A 187 1.02 -17.72 -10.71
CA ALA A 187 2.01 -18.73 -10.29
C ALA A 187 1.43 -19.77 -9.32
N THR A 188 0.44 -19.40 -8.52
CA THR A 188 -0.15 -20.27 -7.50
C THR A 188 -1.47 -20.89 -7.92
N GLY A 189 -2.08 -20.41 -9.01
CA GLY A 189 -3.42 -20.80 -9.43
C GLY A 189 -4.51 -20.38 -8.44
N THR A 190 -4.25 -19.34 -7.63
CA THR A 190 -5.25 -18.78 -6.72
C THR A 190 -6.06 -17.67 -7.41
N SER A 191 -7.23 -17.35 -6.84
CA SER A 191 -7.95 -16.15 -7.29
C SER A 191 -7.13 -14.88 -7.02
N ASN A 192 -7.41 -13.81 -7.77
CA ASN A 192 -6.85 -12.49 -7.53
C ASN A 192 -7.13 -11.99 -6.09
N LEU A 193 -8.29 -12.33 -5.51
CA LEU A 193 -8.68 -11.96 -4.14
C LEU A 193 -7.73 -12.57 -3.09
N VAL A 194 -7.44 -13.87 -3.22
CA VAL A 194 -6.48 -14.56 -2.33
C VAL A 194 -5.08 -13.99 -2.49
N ALA A 195 -4.66 -13.71 -3.73
CA ALA A 195 -3.35 -13.13 -3.99
C ALA A 195 -3.23 -11.69 -3.44
N THR A 196 -4.29 -10.89 -3.54
CA THR A 196 -4.40 -9.54 -2.97
C THR A 196 -4.19 -9.55 -1.46
N ASN A 197 -4.96 -10.36 -0.74
CA ASN A 197 -4.82 -10.48 0.71
C ASN A 197 -3.44 -11.01 1.12
N ALA A 198 -2.90 -11.98 0.38
CA ALA A 198 -1.57 -12.51 0.62
C ALA A 198 -0.48 -11.45 0.41
N MET A 199 -0.58 -10.62 -0.63
CA MET A 199 0.37 -9.55 -0.90
C MET A 199 0.29 -8.43 0.13
N ASN A 200 -0.90 -8.05 0.59
CA ASN A 200 -1.09 -7.08 1.67
C ASN A 200 -0.45 -7.59 2.97
N TYR A 201 -0.64 -8.87 3.30
CA TYR A 201 0.02 -9.50 4.44
C TYR A 201 1.56 -9.49 4.32
N VAL A 202 2.11 -9.82 3.15
CA VAL A 202 3.56 -9.77 2.88
C VAL A 202 4.09 -8.34 2.99
N CYS A 203 3.39 -7.35 2.45
CA CYS A 203 3.76 -5.93 2.53
C CYS A 203 3.86 -5.47 3.99
N CYS A 204 2.83 -5.75 4.80
CA CYS A 204 2.77 -5.32 6.19
C CYS A 204 3.73 -6.09 7.10
N CYS A 205 3.88 -7.42 6.90
CA CYS A 205 4.56 -8.29 7.86
C CYS A 205 6.00 -8.66 7.47
N VAL A 206 6.39 -8.49 6.21
CA VAL A 206 7.75 -8.82 5.74
C VAL A 206 8.47 -7.60 5.20
N VAL A 207 7.88 -6.91 4.22
CA VAL A 207 8.58 -5.85 3.49
C VAL A 207 8.79 -4.62 4.37
N TYR A 208 7.74 -4.11 5.01
CA TYR A 208 7.84 -2.93 5.87
C TYR A 208 8.76 -3.13 7.07
N PRO A 209 8.66 -4.21 7.86
CA PRO A 209 9.59 -4.46 8.97
C PRO A 209 11.05 -4.53 8.54
N LEU A 210 11.37 -5.15 7.40
CA LEU A 210 12.74 -5.21 6.88
C LEU A 210 13.26 -3.83 6.42
N SER A 211 12.41 -3.06 5.78
CA SER A 211 12.69 -1.67 5.40
C SER A 211 12.98 -0.81 6.64
N CYS A 212 12.13 -0.92 7.68
CA CYS A 212 12.35 -0.26 8.98
C CYS A 212 13.64 -0.72 9.66
N LEU A 213 13.92 -2.01 9.70
CA LEU A 213 15.16 -2.55 10.27
C LEU A 213 16.39 -1.93 9.62
N CYS A 214 16.39 -1.80 8.28
CA CYS A 214 17.49 -1.18 7.55
C CYS A 214 17.69 0.27 7.98
N LEU A 215 16.63 1.06 8.08
CA LEU A 215 16.68 2.44 8.57
C LEU A 215 17.15 2.52 10.03
N MET A 216 16.60 1.68 10.90
CA MET A 216 17.00 1.62 12.31
C MET A 216 18.48 1.31 12.50
N ARG A 217 19.03 0.39 11.71
CA ARG A 217 20.47 0.07 11.70
C ARG A 217 21.30 1.23 11.17
N GLN A 218 20.78 1.99 10.20
CA GLN A 218 21.46 3.17 9.67
C GLN A 218 21.52 4.31 10.68
N ILE A 219 20.42 4.57 11.42
CA ILE A 219 20.38 5.65 12.42
C ILE A 219 21.11 5.26 13.71
N PHE A 220 20.93 4.00 14.17
CA PHE A 220 21.34 3.53 15.49
C PHE A 220 22.39 2.40 15.44
N SER A 221 23.34 2.46 14.52
CA SER A 221 24.33 1.39 14.24
C SER A 221 25.03 0.81 15.47
N ARG A 222 25.24 1.61 16.54
CA ARG A 222 25.92 1.20 17.79
C ARG A 222 24.95 1.07 18.98
N ARG A 223 23.64 1.14 18.77
CA ARG A 223 22.62 1.15 19.83
C ARG A 223 21.68 -0.05 19.69
N ASN A 224 22.23 -1.25 19.91
CA ASN A 224 21.49 -2.51 19.70
C ASN A 224 20.12 -2.56 20.41
N ARG A 225 19.98 -1.99 21.62
CA ARG A 225 18.71 -1.95 22.35
C ARG A 225 17.65 -1.14 21.62
N VAL A 226 18.04 -0.03 20.97
CA VAL A 226 17.13 0.79 20.19
C VAL A 226 16.70 0.05 18.90
N VAL A 227 17.64 -0.68 18.28
CA VAL A 227 17.33 -1.51 17.10
C VAL A 227 16.36 -2.62 17.48
N VAL A 228 16.54 -3.31 18.61
CA VAL A 228 15.58 -4.32 19.13
C VAL A 228 14.21 -3.70 19.37
N ALA A 229 14.16 -2.53 20.04
CA ALA A 229 12.92 -1.82 20.31
C ALA A 229 12.16 -1.41 19.03
N GLY A 230 12.91 -1.17 17.94
CA GLY A 230 12.34 -0.84 16.63
C GLY A 230 11.44 -1.93 16.04
N ALA A 231 11.63 -3.22 16.42
CA ALA A 231 10.77 -4.30 15.97
C ALA A 231 9.32 -4.11 16.45
N PHE A 232 9.13 -3.66 17.69
CA PHE A 232 7.81 -3.39 18.27
C PHE A 232 7.23 -2.07 17.73
N ALA A 233 8.06 -1.04 17.60
CA ALA A 233 7.63 0.26 17.12
C ALA A 233 7.19 0.21 15.65
N ALA A 234 7.85 -0.57 14.79
CA ALA A 234 7.57 -0.64 13.36
C ALA A 234 6.12 -1.05 13.04
N ILE A 235 5.53 -1.91 13.85
CA ILE A 235 4.18 -2.46 13.63
C ILE A 235 3.14 -1.92 14.62
N GLY A 236 3.55 -1.08 15.57
CA GLY A 236 2.70 -0.61 16.67
C GLY A 236 1.81 0.60 16.33
N PHE A 237 1.82 1.11 15.09
CA PHE A 237 0.99 2.23 14.65
C PHE A 237 -0.14 1.70 13.75
N VAL A 238 -1.39 1.96 14.13
CA VAL A 238 -2.56 1.59 13.31
C VAL A 238 -2.54 2.32 11.97
N SER A 239 -2.22 3.61 11.98
CA SER A 239 -2.25 4.46 10.78
C SER A 239 -1.29 4.02 9.67
N PHE A 240 -0.25 3.23 9.98
CA PHE A 240 0.62 2.59 8.99
C PHE A 240 1.41 1.42 9.61
N PRO A 241 1.46 0.25 8.95
CA PRO A 241 0.97 -0.04 7.59
C PRO A 241 -0.51 -0.46 7.54
N TRP A 242 -1.13 -0.81 8.69
CA TRP A 242 -2.37 -1.55 8.78
C TRP A 242 -3.57 -0.83 8.15
N PHE A 243 -3.73 0.47 8.41
CA PHE A 243 -4.89 1.22 7.97
C PHE A 243 -5.05 1.28 6.45
N PHE A 244 -3.93 1.18 5.71
CA PHE A 244 -3.94 1.17 4.25
C PHE A 244 -4.53 -0.11 3.63
N THR A 245 -4.72 -1.16 4.44
CA THR A 245 -5.37 -2.40 4.01
C THR A 245 -6.88 -2.41 4.29
N VAL A 246 -7.42 -1.38 4.94
CA VAL A 246 -8.82 -1.37 5.40
C VAL A 246 -9.63 -0.25 4.80
N TYR A 247 -9.19 0.99 4.95
CA TYR A 247 -9.98 2.14 4.51
C TYR A 247 -9.56 2.65 3.15
N GLY A 248 -10.49 2.57 2.19
CA GLY A 248 -10.28 2.95 0.80
C GLY A 248 -9.33 2.01 0.05
N VAL A 249 -8.76 1.06 0.74
CA VAL A 249 -7.69 0.12 0.37
C VAL A 249 -6.65 0.76 -0.55
N LEU A 250 -5.50 1.11 0.01
CA LEU A 250 -4.50 1.93 -0.68
C LEU A 250 -3.27 1.09 -1.09
N GLU A 251 -3.45 0.00 -1.83
CA GLU A 251 -2.42 -1.01 -2.12
C GLU A 251 -1.20 -0.43 -2.84
N SER A 252 -1.40 0.35 -3.89
CA SER A 252 -0.27 1.02 -4.58
C SER A 252 0.47 1.95 -3.63
N ASN A 253 -0.26 2.68 -2.80
CA ASN A 253 0.32 3.59 -1.82
C ASN A 253 1.02 2.84 -0.68
N LEU A 254 0.44 1.74 -0.19
CA LEU A 254 1.07 0.83 0.76
C LEU A 254 2.41 0.35 0.19
N PHE A 255 2.41 -0.16 -1.05
CA PHE A 255 3.59 -0.71 -1.70
C PHE A 255 4.71 0.33 -1.87
N GLY A 256 4.39 1.56 -2.24
CA GLY A 256 5.34 2.66 -2.29
C GLY A 256 5.88 3.04 -0.90
N PHE A 257 5.00 3.19 0.08
CA PHE A 257 5.33 3.71 1.42
C PHE A 257 6.14 2.73 2.27
N ILE A 258 5.91 1.42 2.17
CA ILE A 258 6.70 0.43 2.91
C ILE A 258 8.19 0.45 2.54
N MET A 259 8.54 1.00 1.36
CA MET A 259 9.92 1.14 0.90
C MET A 259 10.58 2.47 1.31
N VAL A 260 9.81 3.44 1.79
CA VAL A 260 10.34 4.77 2.21
C VAL A 260 11.47 4.66 3.25
N PRO A 261 11.41 3.79 4.29
CA PRO A 261 12.49 3.68 5.26
C PRO A 261 13.83 3.24 4.64
N VAL A 262 13.85 2.25 3.75
CA VAL A 262 15.09 1.80 3.10
C VAL A 262 15.61 2.80 2.08
N MET A 263 14.71 3.52 1.39
CA MET A 263 15.11 4.61 0.49
C MET A 263 15.77 5.76 1.26
N LEU A 264 15.22 6.14 2.41
CA LEU A 264 15.84 7.12 3.30
C LEU A 264 17.20 6.63 3.80
N ALA A 265 17.33 5.35 4.16
CA ALA A 265 18.60 4.76 4.55
C ALA A 265 19.64 4.85 3.41
N ALA A 266 19.25 4.66 2.15
CA ALA A 266 20.12 4.83 0.99
C ALA A 266 20.64 6.28 0.85
N ILE A 267 19.75 7.27 1.00
CA ILE A 267 20.11 8.69 1.00
C ILE A 267 21.06 9.01 2.17
N MET A 268 20.79 8.47 3.35
CA MET A 268 21.67 8.65 4.51
C MET A 268 23.08 8.09 4.27
N GLN A 269 23.20 6.96 3.59
CA GLN A 269 24.48 6.39 3.18
C GLN A 269 25.16 7.25 2.11
N LEU A 270 24.43 7.72 1.09
CA LEU A 270 24.96 8.57 0.02
C LEU A 270 25.65 9.82 0.57
N PHE A 271 25.04 10.45 1.57
CA PHE A 271 25.55 11.67 2.22
C PHE A 271 26.33 11.42 3.51
N GLY A 272 26.66 10.18 3.83
CA GLY A 272 27.48 9.82 4.99
C GLY A 272 28.88 10.43 4.96
N SER A 273 29.51 10.66 6.15
CA SER A 273 30.82 11.30 6.26
C SER A 273 32.00 10.41 5.85
N GLU A 274 31.87 9.11 6.07
CA GLU A 274 32.97 8.14 5.92
C GLU A 274 32.76 7.17 4.74
N VAL A 275 31.92 7.56 3.79
CA VAL A 275 31.55 6.71 2.64
C VAL A 275 32.60 6.84 1.54
N SER A 276 33.12 5.70 1.05
CA SER A 276 34.06 5.67 -0.09
C SER A 276 33.41 6.19 -1.37
N ARG A 277 34.22 6.63 -2.34
CA ARG A 277 33.71 7.07 -3.65
C ARG A 277 32.91 5.95 -4.36
N ALA A 278 33.40 4.71 -4.27
CA ALA A 278 32.72 3.56 -4.88
C ALA A 278 31.38 3.25 -4.20
N ASP A 279 31.31 3.34 -2.85
CA ASP A 279 30.06 3.17 -2.11
C ASP A 279 29.10 4.31 -2.42
N ARG A 280 29.58 5.54 -2.51
CA ARG A 280 28.76 6.70 -2.87
C ARG A 280 28.13 6.55 -4.25
N ALA A 281 28.89 6.04 -5.25
CA ALA A 281 28.34 5.73 -6.58
C ALA A 281 27.24 4.66 -6.49
N ARG A 282 27.46 3.58 -5.72
CA ARG A 282 26.44 2.52 -5.48
C ARG A 282 25.15 3.09 -4.83
N TYR A 283 25.30 3.92 -3.79
CA TYR A 283 24.13 4.51 -3.13
C TYR A 283 23.43 5.58 -3.99
N LEU A 284 24.15 6.28 -4.85
CA LEU A 284 23.56 7.17 -5.86
C LEU A 284 22.73 6.36 -6.87
N SER A 285 23.30 5.25 -7.39
CA SER A 285 22.59 4.38 -8.34
C SER A 285 21.30 3.80 -7.72
N ILE A 286 21.37 3.26 -6.49
CA ILE A 286 20.16 2.70 -5.87
C ILE A 286 19.16 3.80 -5.49
N SER A 287 19.59 5.03 -5.18
CA SER A 287 18.67 6.14 -4.95
C SER A 287 17.94 6.54 -6.24
N PHE A 288 18.63 6.52 -7.38
CA PHE A 288 18.01 6.73 -8.69
C PHE A 288 17.01 5.61 -9.05
N VAL A 289 17.43 4.36 -8.86
CA VAL A 289 16.57 3.17 -9.03
C VAL A 289 15.34 3.24 -8.13
N SER A 290 15.49 3.74 -6.89
CA SER A 290 14.38 3.95 -5.95
C SER A 290 13.41 5.05 -6.42
N ALA A 291 13.92 6.14 -7.00
CA ALA A 291 13.07 7.17 -7.57
C ALA A 291 12.27 6.64 -8.77
N LEU A 292 12.89 5.83 -9.62
CA LEU A 292 12.20 5.16 -10.73
C LEU A 292 11.15 4.14 -10.22
N PHE A 293 11.46 3.39 -9.16
CA PHE A 293 10.46 2.51 -8.52
C PHE A 293 9.23 3.29 -8.06
N CYS A 294 9.40 4.48 -7.48
CA CYS A 294 8.26 5.30 -7.05
C CYS A 294 7.34 5.69 -8.22
N VAL A 295 7.88 5.86 -9.43
CA VAL A 295 7.04 6.13 -10.63
C VAL A 295 6.10 4.95 -10.89
N PHE A 296 6.56 3.72 -10.75
CA PHE A 296 5.74 2.53 -11.04
C PHE A 296 4.89 2.07 -9.85
N ALA A 297 5.39 2.24 -8.61
CA ALA A 297 4.68 1.80 -7.41
C ALA A 297 3.68 2.85 -6.92
N GLN A 298 4.17 4.07 -6.60
CA GLN A 298 3.34 5.21 -6.19
C GLN A 298 4.19 6.49 -6.11
N PRO A 299 3.96 7.50 -6.96
CA PRO A 299 4.78 8.71 -7.01
C PRO A 299 4.85 9.50 -5.71
N ASN A 300 3.81 9.48 -4.88
CA ASN A 300 3.80 10.19 -3.61
C ASN A 300 4.82 9.64 -2.57
N ALA A 301 5.27 8.39 -2.72
CA ALA A 301 6.35 7.82 -1.92
C ALA A 301 7.69 8.56 -2.13
N PHE A 302 7.96 9.04 -3.34
CA PHE A 302 9.12 9.87 -3.62
C PHE A 302 9.11 11.16 -2.79
N PHE A 303 7.97 11.85 -2.74
CA PHE A 303 7.82 13.06 -1.93
C PHE A 303 7.93 12.77 -0.43
N ALA A 304 7.48 11.60 0.04
CA ALA A 304 7.68 11.16 1.42
C ALA A 304 9.17 10.99 1.77
N VAL A 305 9.94 10.34 0.90
CA VAL A 305 11.39 10.19 1.07
C VAL A 305 12.09 11.56 1.11
N MET A 306 11.72 12.47 0.19
CA MET A 306 12.29 13.82 0.14
C MET A 306 11.95 14.61 1.41
N LEU A 307 10.70 14.54 1.87
CA LEU A 307 10.25 15.19 3.10
C LEU A 307 11.09 14.76 4.31
N PHE A 308 11.35 13.46 4.46
CA PHE A 308 12.16 12.94 5.57
C PHE A 308 13.66 13.22 5.39
N ALA A 309 14.15 13.26 4.15
CA ALA A 309 15.54 13.53 3.85
C ALA A 309 15.95 14.99 4.13
N VAL A 310 15.04 15.96 3.94
CA VAL A 310 15.35 17.40 4.08
C VAL A 310 15.90 17.74 5.48
N PRO A 311 15.26 17.40 6.62
CA PRO A 311 15.82 17.67 7.95
C PRO A 311 17.17 16.98 8.17
N TYR A 312 17.35 15.76 7.66
CA TYR A 312 18.62 15.05 7.73
C TYR A 312 19.71 15.77 6.93
N LEU A 313 19.42 16.23 5.71
CA LEU A 313 20.38 16.94 4.86
C LEU A 313 20.75 18.31 5.44
N VAL A 314 19.79 19.03 5.99
CA VAL A 314 20.06 20.28 6.76
C VAL A 314 21.06 20.02 7.89
N TRP A 315 20.80 18.98 8.68
CA TRP A 315 21.72 18.58 9.74
C TRP A 315 23.11 18.21 9.18
N ARG A 316 23.17 17.48 8.05
CA ARG A 316 24.44 17.09 7.39
C ARG A 316 25.22 18.29 6.88
N ILE A 317 24.58 19.25 6.23
CA ILE A 317 25.19 20.50 5.75
C ILE A 317 25.79 21.24 6.94
N TRP A 318 25.00 21.36 8.01
CA TRP A 318 25.43 22.02 9.23
C TRP A 318 26.63 21.34 9.89
N ASP A 319 26.61 20.01 10.05
CA ASP A 319 27.67 19.23 10.67
C ASP A 319 28.94 19.22 9.82
N SER A 320 28.82 18.99 8.51
CA SER A 320 29.95 18.88 7.61
C SER A 320 30.75 20.17 7.41
N THR A 321 30.13 21.31 7.69
CA THR A 321 30.75 22.65 7.59
C THR A 321 31.16 23.20 8.96
N GLY A 322 30.92 22.44 10.06
CA GLY A 322 31.20 22.83 11.45
C GLY A 322 32.64 22.64 11.86
N GLN A 323 32.92 22.80 13.18
CA GLN A 323 34.28 22.77 13.75
C GLN A 323 35.05 21.47 13.55
N LYS A 324 34.34 20.33 13.35
CA LYS A 324 34.94 19.02 13.04
C LYS A 324 35.32 18.86 11.56
N SER A 325 35.02 19.85 10.72
CA SER A 325 35.38 19.83 9.30
C SER A 325 36.88 20.10 9.12
N LYS A 326 37.47 19.54 8.06
CA LYS A 326 38.82 19.88 7.63
C LYS A 326 38.99 21.38 7.28
N ARG A 327 37.87 22.06 6.94
CA ARG A 327 37.81 23.50 6.65
C ARG A 327 36.58 24.10 7.34
N PRO A 328 36.66 24.39 8.64
CA PRO A 328 35.52 24.96 9.42
C PRO A 328 35.08 26.28 8.81
N ARG A 329 33.76 26.48 8.72
CA ARG A 329 33.14 27.72 8.24
C ARG A 329 32.52 28.48 9.41
N SER A 330 32.41 29.80 9.26
CA SER A 330 31.73 30.63 10.27
C SER A 330 30.23 30.29 10.31
N THR A 331 29.56 30.54 11.41
CA THR A 331 28.12 30.29 11.60
C THR A 331 27.26 30.97 10.52
N LYS A 332 27.63 32.20 10.11
CA LYS A 332 26.92 32.93 9.04
C LYS A 332 27.01 32.19 7.69
N VAL A 333 28.18 31.69 7.32
CA VAL A 333 28.38 30.93 6.07
C VAL A 333 27.64 29.59 6.11
N ARG A 334 27.66 28.91 7.24
CA ARG A 334 26.89 27.65 7.45
C ARG A 334 25.39 27.89 7.31
N ALA A 335 24.88 28.97 7.94
CA ALA A 335 23.48 29.37 7.80
C ALA A 335 23.13 29.70 6.34
N GLY A 336 24.04 30.37 5.62
CA GLY A 336 23.89 30.67 4.19
C GLY A 336 23.76 29.40 3.34
N PHE A 337 24.55 28.34 3.59
CA PHE A 337 24.42 27.06 2.89
C PHE A 337 23.08 26.36 3.18
N VAL A 338 22.63 26.37 4.43
CA VAL A 338 21.33 25.83 4.81
C VAL A 338 20.20 26.62 4.15
N ALA A 339 20.27 27.97 4.18
CA ALA A 339 19.25 28.80 3.56
C ALA A 339 19.17 28.58 2.04
N LEU A 340 20.32 28.49 1.35
CA LEU A 340 20.37 28.19 -0.07
C LEU A 340 19.77 26.80 -0.36
N PHE A 341 20.10 25.78 0.42
CA PHE A 341 19.52 24.44 0.27
C PHE A 341 18.00 24.47 0.44
N LEU A 342 17.50 25.12 1.49
CA LEU A 342 16.05 25.23 1.73
C LEU A 342 15.35 26.03 0.63
N LEU A 343 15.99 27.08 0.10
CA LEU A 343 15.45 27.81 -1.05
C LEU A 343 15.33 26.90 -2.28
N VAL A 344 16.34 26.09 -2.59
CA VAL A 344 16.29 25.13 -3.70
C VAL A 344 15.17 24.13 -3.47
N VAL A 345 15.04 23.56 -2.27
CA VAL A 345 13.93 22.65 -1.91
C VAL A 345 12.58 23.30 -2.14
N PHE A 346 12.40 24.53 -1.67
CA PHE A 346 11.16 25.29 -1.84
C PHE A 346 10.83 25.55 -3.32
N VAL A 347 11.82 25.96 -4.12
CA VAL A 347 11.63 26.20 -5.56
C VAL A 347 11.25 24.90 -6.28
N VAL A 348 11.93 23.78 -6.00
CA VAL A 348 11.60 22.49 -6.59
C VAL A 348 10.19 22.05 -6.17
N TRP A 349 9.83 22.21 -4.91
CA TRP A 349 8.49 21.92 -4.40
C TRP A 349 7.41 22.73 -5.11
N ALA A 350 7.62 24.04 -5.28
CA ALA A 350 6.70 24.94 -5.97
C ALA A 350 6.56 24.61 -7.47
N ILE A 351 7.66 24.22 -8.13
CA ILE A 351 7.62 23.75 -9.53
C ILE A 351 6.81 22.47 -9.64
N CYS A 352 7.07 21.48 -8.79
CA CYS A 352 6.32 20.22 -8.78
C CYS A 352 4.83 20.44 -8.46
N TYR A 353 4.52 21.33 -7.53
CA TYR A 353 3.13 21.68 -7.17
C TYR A 353 2.35 22.25 -8.39
N LYS A 354 3.02 23.00 -9.26
CA LYS A 354 2.42 23.58 -10.47
C LYS A 354 2.56 22.71 -11.73
N ALA A 355 3.22 21.55 -11.62
CA ALA A 355 3.46 20.69 -12.78
C ALA A 355 2.14 20.12 -13.33
N PRO A 356 1.86 20.24 -14.64
CA PRO A 356 0.57 19.83 -15.22
C PRO A 356 0.22 18.37 -14.95
N PHE A 357 1.20 17.47 -15.01
CA PHE A 357 1.01 16.02 -14.78
C PHE A 357 0.76 15.65 -13.29
N LEU A 358 1.00 16.57 -12.35
CA LEU A 358 0.68 16.40 -10.93
C LEU A 358 -0.55 17.21 -10.50
N TYR A 359 -1.11 18.03 -11.41
CA TYR A 359 -2.14 18.99 -11.05
C TYR A 359 -3.38 18.32 -10.43
N ALA A 360 -3.88 17.25 -11.03
CA ALA A 360 -5.04 16.51 -10.52
C ALA A 360 -4.79 15.97 -9.10
N VAL A 361 -3.56 15.53 -8.81
CA VAL A 361 -3.16 15.03 -7.49
C VAL A 361 -3.02 16.17 -6.48
N THR A 362 -2.24 17.22 -6.83
CA THR A 362 -1.88 18.29 -5.90
C THR A 362 -3.02 19.27 -5.61
N HIS A 363 -4.05 19.29 -6.45
CA HIS A 363 -5.23 20.14 -6.29
C HIS A 363 -6.51 19.35 -5.95
N PHE A 364 -6.36 18.08 -5.59
CA PHE A 364 -7.46 17.29 -5.08
C PHE A 364 -7.94 17.86 -3.75
N ILE A 365 -9.25 17.87 -3.53
CA ILE A 365 -9.87 18.45 -2.34
C ILE A 365 -10.55 17.35 -1.54
N TRP A 366 -10.10 17.20 -0.29
CA TRP A 366 -10.85 16.47 0.73
C TRP A 366 -11.47 17.47 1.70
N PRO A 367 -12.74 17.29 2.06
CA PRO A 367 -13.33 18.13 3.09
C PRO A 367 -12.65 17.88 4.45
N PRO A 368 -12.55 18.91 5.31
CA PRO A 368 -12.02 18.75 6.64
C PRO A 368 -12.78 17.68 7.43
N ALA A 369 -12.05 16.74 8.02
CA ALA A 369 -12.63 15.65 8.81
C ALA A 369 -12.91 16.05 10.26
N THR A 370 -12.28 17.14 10.75
CA THR A 370 -12.46 17.63 12.11
C THR A 370 -12.08 19.11 12.25
N ASN A 371 -12.37 19.71 13.39
CA ASN A 371 -11.97 21.08 13.69
C ASN A 371 -10.49 21.17 14.12
N PRO A 372 -9.84 22.38 14.05
CA PRO A 372 -8.42 22.54 14.34
C PRO A 372 -8.00 22.15 15.77
N SER A 373 -8.85 22.33 16.77
CA SER A 373 -8.55 21.96 18.15
C SER A 373 -8.51 20.46 18.35
N GLN A 374 -9.49 19.75 17.79
CA GLN A 374 -9.53 18.29 17.81
C GLN A 374 -8.38 17.70 16.98
N ALA A 375 -8.11 18.26 15.81
CA ALA A 375 -6.97 17.88 14.97
C ALA A 375 -5.64 17.97 15.72
N PHE A 376 -5.44 19.02 16.54
CA PHE A 376 -4.23 19.18 17.34
C PHE A 376 -4.08 18.05 18.38
N ILE A 377 -5.16 17.71 19.07
CA ILE A 377 -5.17 16.61 20.05
C ILE A 377 -4.93 15.27 19.35
N ASN A 378 -5.60 15.02 18.22
CA ASN A 378 -5.43 13.81 17.42
C ASN A 378 -3.97 13.65 16.96
N THR A 379 -3.35 14.73 16.52
CA THR A 379 -1.94 14.75 16.09
C THR A 379 -0.98 14.39 17.24
N LEU A 380 -1.18 14.96 18.43
CA LEU A 380 -0.31 14.70 19.60
C LEU A 380 -0.49 13.30 20.17
N LEU A 381 -1.70 12.79 20.17
CA LEU A 381 -2.06 11.50 20.77
C LEU A 381 -2.12 10.35 19.78
N PHE A 382 -1.70 10.57 18.52
CA PHE A 382 -1.76 9.56 17.45
C PHE A 382 -3.15 8.94 17.32
N SER A 383 -4.20 9.74 17.52
CA SER A 383 -5.59 9.40 17.23
C SER A 383 -5.85 9.64 15.74
N ASN A 384 -5.06 8.97 14.91
CA ASN A 384 -5.07 9.13 13.47
C ASN A 384 -6.12 8.21 12.85
N SER A 385 -6.62 8.58 11.65
CA SER A 385 -7.51 7.71 10.89
C SER A 385 -8.79 7.33 11.64
N TRP A 386 -9.37 8.31 12.39
CA TRP A 386 -10.52 8.13 13.28
C TRP A 386 -10.31 7.12 14.41
N ALA A 387 -9.15 6.50 14.49
CA ALA A 387 -8.84 5.58 15.57
C ALA A 387 -8.86 6.30 16.94
N PRO A 388 -9.21 5.60 18.01
CA PRO A 388 -9.09 6.12 19.37
C PRO A 388 -7.67 6.56 19.70
N VAL A 389 -7.53 7.30 20.80
CA VAL A 389 -6.23 7.79 21.28
C VAL A 389 -5.24 6.64 21.47
N SER A 390 -4.11 6.71 20.78
CA SER A 390 -2.99 5.77 20.91
C SER A 390 -2.06 6.17 22.08
N LEU A 391 -2.59 6.17 23.30
CA LEU A 391 -1.90 6.69 24.48
C LEU A 391 -0.53 6.03 24.68
N VAL A 392 -0.42 4.71 24.52
CA VAL A 392 0.84 3.98 24.68
C VAL A 392 1.88 4.51 23.68
N VAL A 393 1.50 4.62 22.42
CA VAL A 393 2.37 5.15 21.35
C VAL A 393 2.77 6.60 21.65
N ALA A 394 1.81 7.46 22.02
CA ALA A 394 2.07 8.85 22.34
C ALA A 394 3.09 9.00 23.51
N VAL A 395 2.94 8.19 24.56
CA VAL A 395 3.90 8.14 25.69
C VAL A 395 5.27 7.68 25.22
N LEU A 396 5.35 6.61 24.41
CA LEU A 396 6.61 6.09 23.88
C LEU A 396 7.34 7.14 23.01
N VAL A 397 6.60 7.84 22.16
CA VAL A 397 7.15 8.95 21.35
C VAL A 397 7.58 10.12 22.23
N GLY A 398 6.78 10.52 23.21
CA GLY A 398 7.12 11.59 24.16
C GLY A 398 8.42 11.28 24.97
N VAL A 399 8.55 10.04 25.46
CA VAL A 399 9.77 9.58 26.14
C VAL A 399 10.96 9.54 25.16
N GLY A 400 10.73 9.16 23.91
CA GLY A 400 11.75 9.20 22.86
C GLY A 400 12.26 10.61 22.59
N LEU A 401 11.36 11.58 22.45
CA LEU A 401 11.71 13.01 22.30
C LEU A 401 12.47 13.53 23.52
N TYR A 402 12.05 13.17 24.72
CA TYR A 402 12.77 13.50 25.95
C TYR A 402 14.20 12.91 25.95
N ALA A 403 14.36 11.64 25.55
CA ALA A 403 15.68 11.01 25.44
C ALA A 403 16.58 11.73 24.43
N MET A 404 16.03 12.11 23.26
CA MET A 404 16.73 12.88 22.22
C MET A 404 17.17 14.27 22.74
N TRP A 405 16.29 14.97 23.42
CA TRP A 405 16.57 16.27 24.00
C TRP A 405 17.71 16.19 25.07
N ARG A 406 17.61 15.20 25.95
CA ARG A 406 18.61 14.98 27.01
C ARG A 406 19.98 14.60 26.43
N GLU A 407 20.02 13.77 25.40
CA GLU A 407 21.27 13.33 24.76
C GLU A 407 21.82 14.37 23.75
N ARG A 408 21.03 15.37 23.37
CA ARG A 408 21.31 16.36 22.32
C ARG A 408 21.71 15.70 20.97
N LYS A 409 21.05 14.60 20.65
CA LYS A 409 21.29 13.80 19.45
C LYS A 409 19.99 13.61 18.67
N TYR A 410 20.14 13.32 17.37
CA TYR A 410 19.03 13.00 16.48
C TYR A 410 17.98 14.11 16.31
N GLY A 411 18.35 15.38 16.50
CA GLY A 411 17.42 16.53 16.40
C GLY A 411 16.69 16.59 15.05
N TRP A 412 17.32 16.13 13.97
CA TRP A 412 16.68 16.04 12.66
C TRP A 412 15.44 15.12 12.63
N LEU A 413 15.42 14.04 13.44
CA LEU A 413 14.23 13.20 13.59
C LEU A 413 13.08 13.96 14.27
N ALA A 414 13.37 14.73 15.32
CA ALA A 414 12.36 15.56 15.97
C ALA A 414 11.81 16.61 15.00
N THR A 415 12.68 17.24 14.20
CA THR A 415 12.24 18.18 13.16
C THR A 415 11.37 17.50 12.10
N ALA A 416 11.75 16.31 11.62
CA ALA A 416 10.95 15.55 10.66
C ALA A 416 9.57 15.17 11.25
N LEU A 417 9.53 14.76 12.53
CA LEU A 417 8.27 14.44 13.22
C LEU A 417 7.37 15.68 13.35
N VAL A 418 7.91 16.83 13.69
CA VAL A 418 7.13 18.08 13.79
C VAL A 418 6.59 18.50 12.41
N ILE A 419 7.39 18.38 11.35
CA ILE A 419 6.94 18.73 10.00
C ILE A 419 5.79 17.79 9.57
N THR A 420 5.94 16.48 9.75
CA THR A 420 4.88 15.53 9.38
C THR A 420 3.62 15.68 10.22
N ALA A 421 3.77 15.98 11.52
CA ALA A 421 2.66 16.31 12.41
C ALA A 421 1.91 17.58 11.95
N ALA A 422 2.63 18.61 11.51
CA ALA A 422 2.04 19.84 10.98
C ALA A 422 1.30 19.57 9.65
N ILE A 423 1.88 18.77 8.74
CA ILE A 423 1.23 18.40 7.48
C ILE A 423 -0.06 17.60 7.75
N TYR A 424 -0.01 16.63 8.68
CA TYR A 424 -1.19 15.88 9.09
C TYR A 424 -2.26 16.79 9.70
N TRP A 425 -1.86 17.71 10.59
CA TRP A 425 -2.79 18.67 11.19
C TRP A 425 -3.47 19.55 10.11
N VAL A 426 -2.70 20.03 9.13
CA VAL A 426 -3.24 20.83 8.01
C VAL A 426 -4.24 20.01 7.20
N SER A 427 -3.87 18.80 6.76
CA SER A 427 -4.69 17.98 5.87
C SER A 427 -6.00 17.48 6.50
N ILE A 428 -6.07 17.36 7.83
CA ILE A 428 -7.29 16.86 8.51
C ILE A 428 -8.28 17.97 8.86
N CYS A 429 -7.86 19.24 8.99
CA CYS A 429 -8.72 20.30 9.48
C CYS A 429 -8.75 21.58 8.63
N LEU A 430 -7.93 21.68 7.60
CA LEU A 430 -7.95 22.83 6.68
C LEU A 430 -8.35 22.37 5.28
N GLU A 431 -8.82 23.33 4.49
CA GLU A 431 -9.15 23.19 3.08
C GLU A 431 -8.56 24.35 2.29
N GLY A 432 -8.28 24.13 1.01
CA GLY A 432 -7.85 25.16 0.08
C GLY A 432 -6.33 25.26 -0.11
N ALA A 433 -5.83 26.41 -0.54
CA ALA A 433 -4.49 26.56 -1.08
C ALA A 433 -3.35 26.19 -0.11
N ILE A 434 -3.53 26.38 1.20
CA ILE A 434 -2.50 26.02 2.20
C ILE A 434 -2.40 24.50 2.33
N ASP A 435 -3.53 23.83 2.44
CA ASP A 435 -3.57 22.38 2.49
C ASP A 435 -3.03 21.78 1.20
N GLN A 436 -3.53 22.18 0.05
CA GLN A 436 -3.06 21.73 -1.26
C GLN A 436 -1.56 21.91 -1.46
N PHE A 437 -1.00 23.05 -1.03
CA PHE A 437 0.44 23.29 -1.16
C PHE A 437 1.29 22.40 -0.25
N LEU A 438 0.83 22.11 0.97
CA LEU A 438 1.59 21.33 1.95
C LEU A 438 1.34 19.83 1.86
N SER A 439 0.10 19.40 1.61
CA SER A 439 -0.32 18.00 1.63
C SER A 439 -0.78 17.46 0.27
N GLY A 440 -0.92 18.31 -0.75
CA GLY A 440 -1.45 17.95 -2.06
C GLY A 440 -0.69 16.83 -2.78
N PHE A 441 0.62 16.69 -2.57
CA PHE A 441 1.37 15.54 -3.12
C PHE A 441 0.88 14.19 -2.59
N TRP A 442 0.08 14.17 -1.53
CA TRP A 442 -0.62 13.02 -0.96
C TRP A 442 -2.14 13.17 -1.09
N TYR A 443 -2.62 13.85 -2.15
CA TYR A 443 -4.05 14.10 -2.44
C TYR A 443 -4.77 14.92 -1.37
N SER A 444 -4.08 15.72 -0.55
CA SER A 444 -4.65 16.35 0.66
C SER A 444 -5.35 15.34 1.60
N ASP A 445 -5.03 14.05 1.45
CA ASP A 445 -5.63 12.96 2.20
C ASP A 445 -4.93 12.80 3.56
N TRP A 446 -5.68 13.10 4.60
CA TRP A 446 -5.18 13.00 5.97
C TRP A 446 -4.80 11.57 6.40
N ARG A 447 -5.28 10.52 5.73
CA ARG A 447 -4.89 9.14 5.98
C ARG A 447 -3.45 8.89 5.51
N ARG A 448 -3.12 9.37 4.32
CA ARG A 448 -1.76 9.29 3.76
C ARG A 448 -0.77 10.13 4.56
N THR A 449 -1.18 11.32 5.02
CA THR A 449 -0.32 12.17 5.85
C THR A 449 -0.16 11.63 7.27
N ALA A 450 -1.16 10.94 7.84
CA ALA A 450 -1.05 10.17 9.09
C ALA A 450 0.03 9.07 9.00
N ALA A 451 0.11 8.38 7.86
CA ALA A 451 1.14 7.38 7.62
C ALA A 451 2.56 7.99 7.61
N LEU A 452 2.73 9.22 7.07
CA LEU A 452 4.01 9.93 7.15
C LEU A 452 4.43 10.19 8.61
N GLN A 453 3.50 10.63 9.43
CA GLN A 453 3.76 10.86 10.85
C GLN A 453 4.12 9.54 11.57
N ALA A 454 3.41 8.45 11.30
CA ALA A 454 3.68 7.15 11.88
C ALA A 454 5.08 6.63 11.49
N MET A 455 5.44 6.67 10.21
CA MET A 455 6.74 6.17 9.75
C MET A 455 7.92 6.86 10.41
N ILE A 456 7.88 8.18 10.54
CA ILE A 456 8.98 8.92 11.17
C ILE A 456 8.94 8.84 12.72
N ALA A 457 7.78 8.51 13.29
CA ALA A 457 7.65 8.27 14.72
C ALA A 457 8.24 6.92 15.15
N VAL A 458 8.37 5.92 14.27
CA VAL A 458 8.96 4.60 14.57
C VAL A 458 10.33 4.70 15.26
N PRO A 459 11.36 5.37 14.70
CA PRO A 459 12.65 5.49 15.36
C PRO A 459 12.59 6.30 16.67
N VAL A 460 11.66 7.24 16.79
CA VAL A 460 11.46 8.02 18.03
C VAL A 460 10.84 7.17 19.13
N ALA A 461 9.79 6.40 18.81
CA ALA A 461 9.16 5.46 19.74
C ALA A 461 10.14 4.37 20.21
N ALA A 462 10.96 3.85 19.28
CA ALA A 462 12.00 2.88 19.62
C ALA A 462 13.05 3.43 20.61
N LEU A 463 13.41 4.71 20.49
CA LEU A 463 14.23 5.39 21.50
C LEU A 463 13.51 5.45 22.85
N GLY A 464 12.22 5.73 22.87
CA GLY A 464 11.40 5.75 24.08
C GLY A 464 11.35 4.39 24.78
N ILE A 465 11.06 3.33 24.03
CA ILE A 465 11.06 1.94 24.55
C ILE A 465 12.44 1.61 25.15
N ALA A 466 13.51 1.88 24.40
CA ALA A 466 14.87 1.58 24.87
C ALA A 466 15.28 2.41 26.10
N HIS A 467 14.78 3.65 26.21
CA HIS A 467 15.00 4.50 27.38
C HIS A 467 14.28 3.97 28.61
N LEU A 468 13.00 3.63 28.50
CA LEU A 468 12.21 3.02 29.58
C LEU A 468 12.82 1.69 30.04
N TYR A 469 13.17 0.81 29.09
CA TYR A 469 13.89 -0.43 29.40
C TYR A 469 15.18 -0.13 30.16
N GLY A 470 15.96 0.88 29.76
CA GLY A 470 17.18 1.30 30.45
C GLY A 470 16.96 1.79 31.88
N LEU A 471 15.82 2.43 32.18
CA LEU A 471 15.42 2.83 33.53
C LEU A 471 15.10 1.60 34.38
N ILE A 472 14.28 0.67 33.89
CA ILE A 472 13.93 -0.57 34.57
C ILE A 472 15.21 -1.37 34.89
N ALA A 473 16.08 -1.55 33.88
CA ALA A 473 17.33 -2.32 34.03
C ALA A 473 18.35 -1.72 35.02
N ARG A 474 18.18 -0.47 35.44
CA ARG A 474 19.01 0.16 36.52
C ARG A 474 18.57 -0.28 37.90
N HIS A 475 17.27 -0.54 38.08
CA HIS A 475 16.66 -0.85 39.37
C HIS A 475 16.34 -2.32 39.57
N ALA A 476 16.33 -3.12 38.51
CA ALA A 476 16.03 -4.54 38.53
C ALA A 476 17.10 -5.38 37.78
N LYS A 477 17.46 -6.53 38.32
CA LYS A 477 18.31 -7.50 37.66
C LYS A 477 17.41 -8.25 36.61
N LEU A 478 17.48 -7.83 35.36
CA LEU A 478 16.72 -8.43 34.29
C LEU A 478 17.41 -9.70 33.79
N ASN A 479 16.70 -10.82 33.80
CA ASN A 479 17.09 -12.08 33.20
C ASN A 479 16.30 -12.33 31.91
N LEU A 480 16.47 -13.48 31.28
CA LEU A 480 15.77 -13.85 30.06
C LEU A 480 14.23 -13.83 30.23
N PHE A 481 13.72 -14.39 31.34
CA PHE A 481 12.29 -14.44 31.63
C PHE A 481 11.70 -13.04 31.83
N SER A 482 12.42 -12.16 32.56
CA SER A 482 12.01 -10.77 32.74
C SER A 482 11.96 -10.01 31.42
N ASN A 483 12.92 -10.25 30.52
CA ASN A 483 12.93 -9.63 29.19
C ASN A 483 11.77 -10.12 28.31
N ILE A 484 11.47 -11.41 28.35
CA ILE A 484 10.30 -11.98 27.65
C ILE A 484 9.01 -11.37 28.23
N GLY A 485 8.89 -11.31 29.56
CA GLY A 485 7.73 -10.69 30.22
C GLY A 485 7.52 -9.24 29.82
N LEU A 486 8.59 -8.43 29.78
CA LEU A 486 8.51 -7.03 29.32
C LEU A 486 8.12 -6.93 27.84
N ALA A 487 8.61 -7.83 26.98
CA ALA A 487 8.24 -7.87 25.58
C ALA A 487 6.76 -8.24 25.40
N LEU A 488 6.27 -9.26 26.12
CA LEU A 488 4.86 -9.64 26.10
C LEU A 488 3.96 -8.54 26.63
N LEU A 489 4.36 -7.88 27.72
CA LEU A 489 3.64 -6.72 28.26
C LEU A 489 3.53 -5.59 27.23
N LEU A 490 4.61 -5.29 26.53
CA LEU A 490 4.62 -4.27 25.48
C LEU A 490 3.70 -4.67 24.32
N ILE A 491 3.69 -5.93 23.91
CA ILE A 491 2.77 -6.45 22.87
C ILE A 491 1.32 -6.27 23.34
N VAL A 492 1.00 -6.69 24.56
CA VAL A 492 -0.36 -6.56 25.10
C VAL A 492 -0.81 -5.09 25.12
N PHE A 493 0.04 -4.16 25.53
CA PHE A 493 -0.33 -2.74 25.58
C PHE A 493 -0.41 -2.10 24.18
N LEU A 494 0.42 -2.52 23.22
CA LEU A 494 0.37 -1.99 21.85
C LEU A 494 -0.85 -2.51 21.07
N PHE A 495 -1.17 -3.80 21.22
CA PHE A 495 -2.19 -4.50 20.43
C PHE A 495 -3.42 -4.89 21.26
N MET A 496 -3.73 -4.10 22.28
CA MET A 496 -4.87 -4.34 23.16
C MET A 496 -6.18 -4.29 22.37
N PRO A 497 -7.05 -5.30 22.47
CA PRO A 497 -8.40 -5.25 21.92
C PRO A 497 -9.28 -4.30 22.74
N ASN A 498 -10.45 -3.94 22.22
CA ASN A 498 -11.47 -3.25 23.00
C ASN A 498 -11.85 -4.07 24.22
N PHE A 499 -12.16 -3.41 25.33
CA PHE A 499 -12.49 -4.10 26.57
C PHE A 499 -13.51 -3.31 27.42
N LEU A 500 -14.20 -4.03 28.30
CA LEU A 500 -15.12 -3.45 29.27
C LEU A 500 -14.43 -3.21 30.60
N LEU A 501 -14.25 -1.95 30.96
CA LEU A 501 -13.75 -1.60 32.30
C LEU A 501 -14.87 -1.77 33.32
N ARG A 502 -14.62 -2.64 34.35
CA ARG A 502 -15.60 -3.01 35.39
C ARG A 502 -16.96 -3.51 34.82
N GLY A 503 -16.97 -4.04 33.59
CA GLY A 503 -18.18 -4.53 32.94
C GLY A 503 -19.21 -3.45 32.55
N ILE A 504 -18.85 -2.15 32.62
CA ILE A 504 -19.78 -1.03 32.44
C ILE A 504 -19.28 -0.06 31.34
N ILE A 505 -17.98 0.27 31.36
CA ILE A 505 -17.40 1.28 30.49
C ILE A 505 -16.70 0.58 29.33
N GLN A 506 -17.19 0.74 28.12
CA GLN A 506 -16.50 0.29 26.92
C GLN A 506 -15.28 1.19 26.65
N VAL A 507 -14.10 0.60 26.68
CA VAL A 507 -12.84 1.27 26.32
C VAL A 507 -12.45 0.83 24.92
N GLN A 508 -12.51 1.76 23.98
CA GLN A 508 -12.00 1.56 22.64
C GLN A 508 -10.49 1.78 22.60
N THR A 509 -9.79 0.89 21.94
CA THR A 509 -8.34 0.94 21.71
C THR A 509 -8.06 1.09 20.22
N PRO A 510 -6.88 1.58 19.81
CA PRO A 510 -6.57 1.73 18.39
C PRO A 510 -6.67 0.44 17.59
N PHE A 511 -6.14 -0.67 18.12
CA PHE A 511 -6.21 -1.96 17.42
C PHE A 511 -7.55 -2.66 17.58
N GLY A 512 -8.29 -2.41 18.67
CA GLY A 512 -9.67 -2.87 18.79
C GLY A 512 -10.61 -2.18 17.79
N TYR A 513 -10.42 -0.88 17.57
CA TYR A 513 -11.12 -0.15 16.52
C TYR A 513 -10.73 -0.65 15.11
N PHE A 514 -9.45 -0.96 14.88
CA PHE A 514 -9.01 -1.53 13.63
C PHE A 514 -9.65 -2.91 13.37
N ASP A 515 -9.77 -3.75 14.39
CA ASP A 515 -10.44 -5.05 14.33
C ASP A 515 -11.94 -4.90 13.96
N GLU A 516 -12.62 -3.91 14.55
CA GLU A 516 -14.01 -3.55 14.19
C GLU A 516 -14.11 -3.12 12.71
N MET A 517 -13.18 -2.29 12.23
CA MET A 517 -13.17 -1.88 10.81
C MET A 517 -12.85 -3.05 9.87
N MET A 518 -11.92 -3.93 10.25
CA MET A 518 -11.65 -5.14 9.47
C MET A 518 -12.91 -6.00 9.36
N TYR A 519 -13.62 -6.20 10.46
CA TYR A 519 -14.90 -6.91 10.44
C TYR A 519 -15.92 -6.20 9.54
N GLN A 520 -16.09 -4.89 9.71
CA GLN A 520 -17.06 -4.10 8.93
C GLN A 520 -16.80 -4.14 7.42
N TYR A 521 -15.54 -4.14 6.98
CA TYR A 521 -15.20 -4.01 5.56
C TYR A 521 -14.82 -5.33 4.88
N TYR A 522 -14.51 -6.39 5.64
CA TYR A 522 -14.10 -7.68 5.09
C TYR A 522 -15.05 -8.83 5.42
N SER A 523 -16.04 -8.64 6.31
CA SER A 523 -17.03 -9.67 6.57
C SER A 523 -18.07 -9.68 5.46
N MET A 524 -18.31 -10.85 4.92
CA MET A 524 -19.31 -11.11 3.87
C MET A 524 -20.64 -11.59 4.45
N ASP A 525 -20.75 -11.68 5.79
CA ASP A 525 -21.88 -12.26 6.52
C ASP A 525 -22.49 -11.25 7.51
N GLN A 526 -22.47 -9.95 7.20
CA GLN A 526 -23.02 -8.91 8.08
C GLN A 526 -24.55 -8.76 8.01
N GLY A 527 -25.23 -9.69 7.36
CA GLY A 527 -26.65 -9.58 7.01
C GLY A 527 -26.83 -8.84 5.70
N ASP A 528 -27.90 -9.22 5.05
CA ASP A 528 -28.13 -8.84 3.65
C ASP A 528 -28.20 -7.33 3.39
N ASP A 529 -28.46 -6.49 4.38
CA ASP A 529 -28.65 -5.05 4.22
C ASP A 529 -27.36 -4.19 4.29
N GLU A 530 -26.19 -4.78 4.61
CA GLU A 530 -24.95 -4.01 4.84
C GLU A 530 -23.81 -4.36 3.86
N VAL A 531 -23.92 -5.45 3.10
CA VAL A 531 -22.91 -5.95 2.15
C VAL A 531 -23.40 -5.74 0.72
N ILE A 532 -22.58 -5.13 -0.13
CA ILE A 532 -22.95 -4.84 -1.52
C ILE A 532 -22.91 -6.11 -2.41
N PHE A 533 -22.02 -7.04 -2.08
CA PHE A 533 -21.82 -8.28 -2.83
C PHE A 533 -21.64 -9.44 -1.86
N SER A 534 -22.76 -9.99 -1.42
CA SER A 534 -22.87 -11.02 -0.38
C SER A 534 -22.27 -12.37 -0.80
N GLU A 535 -22.10 -13.28 0.18
CA GLU A 535 -21.61 -14.64 -0.10
C GLU A 535 -22.57 -15.42 -1.02
N SER A 536 -23.89 -15.22 -0.92
CA SER A 536 -24.89 -15.83 -1.78
C SER A 536 -24.76 -15.36 -3.24
N GLU A 537 -24.61 -14.06 -3.44
CA GLU A 537 -24.41 -13.46 -4.75
C GLU A 537 -23.09 -13.92 -5.39
N ARG A 538 -22.02 -14.02 -4.63
CA ARG A 538 -20.74 -14.58 -5.11
C ARG A 538 -20.87 -16.02 -5.56
N LYS A 539 -21.56 -16.87 -4.81
CA LYS A 539 -21.83 -18.27 -5.20
C LYS A 539 -22.66 -18.32 -6.49
N PHE A 540 -23.67 -17.45 -6.60
CA PHE A 540 -24.45 -17.34 -7.81
C PHE A 540 -23.61 -16.89 -9.02
N VAL A 541 -22.79 -15.85 -8.87
CA VAL A 541 -21.87 -15.36 -9.93
C VAL A 541 -20.86 -16.42 -10.33
N THR A 542 -20.35 -17.22 -9.41
CA THR A 542 -19.48 -18.36 -9.75
C THR A 542 -20.19 -19.37 -10.64
N GLN A 543 -21.46 -19.72 -10.35
CA GLN A 543 -22.27 -20.59 -11.21
C GLN A 543 -22.56 -19.93 -12.57
N VAL A 544 -22.86 -18.62 -12.57
CA VAL A 544 -23.03 -17.84 -13.79
C VAL A 544 -21.78 -17.94 -14.68
N LYS A 545 -20.58 -17.75 -14.12
CA LYS A 545 -19.30 -17.85 -14.85
C LYS A 545 -19.11 -19.25 -15.47
N GLU A 546 -19.48 -20.31 -14.76
CA GLU A 546 -19.42 -21.68 -15.30
C GLU A 546 -20.36 -21.89 -16.51
N ILE A 547 -21.53 -21.22 -16.50
CA ILE A 547 -22.52 -21.30 -17.58
C ILE A 547 -22.12 -20.46 -18.81
N VAL A 548 -21.74 -19.19 -18.57
CA VAL A 548 -21.53 -18.22 -19.64
C VAL A 548 -20.12 -18.27 -20.22
N GLY A 549 -19.13 -18.76 -19.46
CA GLY A 549 -17.72 -18.76 -19.89
C GLY A 549 -17.21 -17.34 -20.15
N ASP A 550 -16.72 -17.09 -21.36
CA ASP A 550 -16.15 -15.79 -21.75
C ASP A 550 -17.14 -14.90 -22.52
N LYS A 551 -18.44 -15.21 -22.44
CA LYS A 551 -19.50 -14.43 -23.07
C LYS A 551 -19.73 -13.11 -22.30
N VAL A 552 -20.19 -12.09 -23.04
CA VAL A 552 -20.48 -10.79 -22.46
C VAL A 552 -21.86 -10.80 -21.78
N VAL A 553 -21.89 -10.26 -20.58
CA VAL A 553 -23.09 -10.21 -19.72
C VAL A 553 -23.48 -8.77 -19.48
N TYR A 554 -24.71 -8.39 -19.87
CA TYR A 554 -25.31 -7.13 -19.50
C TYR A 554 -25.79 -7.20 -18.06
N ASN A 555 -25.33 -6.29 -17.19
CA ASN A 555 -25.60 -6.30 -15.76
C ASN A 555 -26.16 -4.97 -15.27
N LEU A 556 -26.76 -4.96 -14.09
CA LEU A 556 -27.20 -3.75 -13.42
C LEU A 556 -26.04 -3.18 -12.57
N PRO A 557 -25.56 -1.95 -12.84
CA PRO A 557 -24.38 -1.43 -12.14
C PRO A 557 -24.65 -0.96 -10.69
N TYR A 558 -25.74 -1.39 -10.08
CA TYR A 558 -26.14 -1.00 -8.73
C TYR A 558 -26.46 -2.17 -7.79
N ASP A 559 -26.53 -3.40 -8.32
CA ASP A 559 -26.90 -4.59 -7.56
C ASP A 559 -25.70 -5.44 -7.10
N GLY A 560 -24.49 -4.86 -7.06
CA GLY A 560 -23.27 -5.59 -6.71
C GLY A 560 -22.64 -6.37 -7.87
N SER A 561 -23.35 -6.62 -8.98
CA SER A 561 -22.83 -7.39 -10.14
C SER A 561 -21.62 -6.75 -10.82
N PHE A 562 -21.32 -5.48 -10.56
CA PHE A 562 -20.10 -4.84 -11.01
C PHE A 562 -18.83 -5.45 -10.39
N PHE A 563 -18.94 -6.13 -9.22
CA PHE A 563 -17.83 -6.90 -8.65
C PHE A 563 -17.58 -8.24 -9.34
N ALA A 564 -18.50 -8.74 -10.14
CA ALA A 564 -18.40 -10.05 -10.77
C ALA A 564 -17.19 -10.19 -11.72
N TYR A 565 -16.76 -9.08 -12.35
CA TYR A 565 -15.51 -9.07 -13.11
C TYR A 565 -14.29 -9.17 -12.20
N GLN A 566 -14.26 -8.40 -11.14
CA GLN A 566 -13.15 -8.35 -10.20
C GLN A 566 -13.00 -9.65 -9.42
N SER A 567 -14.09 -10.32 -9.07
CA SER A 567 -14.07 -11.56 -8.27
C SER A 567 -13.84 -12.83 -9.09
N ASP A 568 -14.57 -12.97 -10.21
CA ASP A 568 -14.66 -14.23 -10.96
C ASP A 568 -14.25 -14.08 -12.44
N GLY A 569 -13.87 -12.87 -12.90
CA GLY A 569 -13.56 -12.60 -14.31
C GLY A 569 -14.77 -12.73 -15.22
N LEU A 570 -15.99 -12.44 -14.71
CA LEU A 570 -17.18 -12.40 -15.52
C LEU A 570 -17.16 -11.15 -16.42
N HIS A 571 -17.34 -11.32 -17.74
CA HIS A 571 -17.28 -10.22 -18.69
C HIS A 571 -18.53 -9.35 -18.64
N THR A 572 -18.73 -8.65 -17.52
CA THR A 572 -19.82 -7.68 -17.35
C THR A 572 -19.59 -6.40 -18.15
N ILE A 573 -20.65 -5.78 -18.66
CA ILE A 573 -20.58 -4.48 -19.34
C ILE A 573 -20.28 -3.38 -18.35
N TYR A 574 -20.93 -3.39 -17.20
CA TYR A 574 -20.67 -2.42 -16.13
C TYR A 574 -19.77 -3.04 -15.07
N ARG A 575 -18.56 -2.46 -14.91
CA ARG A 575 -17.54 -2.90 -13.95
C ARG A 575 -17.31 -1.90 -12.83
N LEU A 576 -18.13 -0.84 -12.78
CA LEU A 576 -18.16 0.20 -11.76
C LEU A 576 -19.60 0.46 -11.33
N PRO A 577 -19.81 0.93 -10.08
CA PRO A 577 -21.15 1.13 -9.50
C PRO A 577 -21.90 2.34 -10.06
N TYR A 578 -21.39 3.06 -11.02
CA TYR A 578 -22.07 4.20 -11.62
C TYR A 578 -21.82 4.28 -13.12
N THR A 579 -22.83 4.75 -13.81
CA THR A 579 -22.76 5.11 -15.21
C THR A 579 -22.51 6.62 -15.27
N GLY A 580 -21.25 7.01 -15.25
CA GLY A 580 -20.85 8.41 -15.35
C GLY A 580 -21.05 8.97 -16.76
N PRO A 581 -20.69 10.23 -17.02
CA PRO A 581 -20.65 10.79 -18.36
C PRO A 581 -19.60 10.02 -19.17
N GLY A 582 -20.04 9.03 -19.94
CA GLY A 582 -19.18 8.09 -20.68
C GLY A 582 -19.94 6.90 -21.24
N GLN A 583 -21.22 6.70 -20.85
CA GLN A 583 -22.06 5.71 -21.52
C GLN A 583 -22.14 6.02 -23.01
N ASN A 584 -21.84 5.02 -23.83
CA ASN A 584 -22.08 5.13 -25.27
C ASN A 584 -23.59 5.07 -25.58
N ALA A 585 -23.97 5.36 -26.83
CA ALA A 585 -25.37 5.39 -27.25
C ALA A 585 -26.04 4.02 -27.10
N ASP A 586 -25.32 2.92 -27.34
CA ASP A 586 -25.86 1.56 -27.23
C ASP A 586 -26.18 1.23 -25.77
N GLN A 587 -25.30 1.58 -24.84
CA GLN A 587 -25.55 1.40 -23.39
C GLN A 587 -26.79 2.19 -22.92
N GLN A 588 -26.99 3.43 -23.42
CA GLN A 588 -28.18 4.23 -23.09
C GLN A 588 -29.47 3.62 -23.63
N ILE A 589 -29.43 3.05 -24.85
CA ILE A 589 -30.59 2.34 -25.44
C ILE A 589 -30.92 1.12 -24.58
N LEU A 590 -29.93 0.29 -24.22
CA LEU A 590 -30.19 -0.90 -23.41
C LEU A 590 -30.66 -0.56 -22.01
N GLN A 591 -30.13 0.51 -21.39
CA GLN A 591 -30.55 0.95 -20.07
C GLN A 591 -32.06 1.20 -19.98
N SER A 592 -32.65 1.80 -21.01
CA SER A 592 -34.07 2.15 -21.05
C SER A 592 -34.98 1.10 -21.68
N SER A 593 -34.49 0.33 -22.65
CA SER A 593 -35.34 -0.41 -23.58
C SER A 593 -34.94 -1.85 -23.87
N LEU A 594 -33.96 -2.44 -23.13
CA LEU A 594 -33.51 -3.82 -23.40
C LEU A 594 -34.65 -4.85 -23.41
N TYR A 595 -35.66 -4.68 -22.55
CA TYR A 595 -36.85 -5.56 -22.51
C TYR A 595 -37.65 -5.59 -23.83
N GLU A 596 -37.43 -4.62 -24.76
CA GLU A 596 -38.06 -4.56 -26.07
C GLU A 596 -37.25 -5.31 -27.17
N TYR A 597 -36.25 -6.10 -26.81
CA TYR A 597 -35.33 -6.78 -27.74
C TYR A 597 -36.07 -7.49 -28.88
N SER A 598 -37.19 -8.15 -28.56
CA SER A 598 -37.97 -8.89 -29.55
C SER A 598 -38.60 -8.06 -30.68
N SER A 599 -38.85 -6.76 -30.43
CA SER A 599 -39.64 -5.91 -31.33
C SER A 599 -38.92 -4.63 -31.78
N ASN A 600 -37.81 -4.27 -31.13
CA ASN A 600 -37.10 -3.02 -31.37
C ASN A 600 -35.71 -3.24 -32.01
N LYS A 601 -35.58 -2.83 -33.27
CA LYS A 601 -34.34 -3.01 -34.07
C LYS A 601 -33.15 -2.22 -33.51
N ASP A 602 -33.37 -1.06 -32.90
CA ASP A 602 -32.30 -0.28 -32.33
C ASP A 602 -31.74 -1.00 -31.11
N VAL A 603 -32.59 -1.67 -30.32
CA VAL A 603 -32.18 -2.50 -29.18
C VAL A 603 -31.39 -3.73 -29.68
N GLN A 604 -31.85 -4.41 -30.74
CA GLN A 604 -31.13 -5.53 -31.31
C GLN A 604 -29.73 -5.12 -31.78
N GLN A 605 -29.65 -4.00 -32.50
CA GLN A 605 -28.35 -3.47 -32.95
C GLN A 605 -27.43 -3.09 -31.77
N ALA A 606 -27.97 -2.51 -30.70
CA ALA A 606 -27.20 -2.16 -29.51
C ALA A 606 -26.68 -3.42 -28.77
N VAL A 607 -27.48 -4.48 -28.69
CA VAL A 607 -27.07 -5.79 -28.15
C VAL A 607 -25.92 -6.37 -28.97
N ASP A 608 -26.06 -6.38 -30.33
CA ASP A 608 -25.02 -6.87 -31.23
C ASP A 608 -23.74 -6.06 -31.13
N ASN A 609 -23.83 -4.73 -31.09
CA ASN A 609 -22.66 -3.80 -30.95
C ASN A 609 -21.89 -4.04 -29.66
N LEU A 610 -22.59 -4.31 -28.55
CA LEU A 610 -21.98 -4.58 -27.25
C LEU A 610 -21.60 -6.06 -27.09
N GLY A 611 -22.05 -6.93 -27.96
CA GLY A 611 -21.81 -8.36 -27.89
C GLY A 611 -22.48 -9.05 -26.71
N ALA A 612 -23.53 -8.46 -26.13
CA ALA A 612 -24.22 -8.99 -24.96
C ALA A 612 -25.01 -10.25 -25.30
N GLU A 613 -24.68 -11.38 -24.68
CA GLU A 613 -25.39 -12.64 -24.87
C GLU A 613 -26.28 -13.05 -23.71
N TYR A 614 -26.03 -12.45 -22.54
CA TYR A 614 -26.74 -12.72 -21.29
C TYR A 614 -27.09 -11.45 -20.55
N VAL A 615 -28.09 -11.54 -19.66
CA VAL A 615 -28.49 -10.48 -18.75
C VAL A 615 -28.44 -11.03 -17.32
N LEU A 616 -27.74 -10.33 -16.43
CA LEU A 616 -27.59 -10.69 -15.02
C LEU A 616 -28.23 -9.64 -14.14
N THR A 617 -29.05 -10.08 -13.18
CA THR A 617 -29.49 -9.30 -12.04
C THR A 617 -29.18 -10.05 -10.76
N LEU A 618 -28.66 -9.35 -9.78
CA LEU A 618 -28.45 -9.87 -8.42
C LEU A 618 -29.56 -9.38 -7.48
N ASP A 619 -29.38 -9.57 -6.18
CA ASP A 619 -30.36 -9.15 -5.21
C ASP A 619 -30.45 -7.61 -5.14
N TYR A 620 -31.67 -7.08 -5.12
CA TYR A 620 -31.92 -5.64 -5.02
C TYR A 620 -31.89 -5.10 -3.58
N GLY A 621 -31.77 -5.98 -2.58
CA GLY A 621 -31.83 -5.59 -1.15
C GLY A 621 -30.67 -4.70 -0.70
N HIS A 622 -29.57 -4.69 -1.42
CA HIS A 622 -28.30 -4.10 -1.01
C HIS A 622 -27.87 -2.86 -1.78
N ILE A 623 -28.78 -2.23 -2.51
CA ILE A 623 -28.45 -1.02 -3.26
C ILE A 623 -28.06 0.09 -2.29
N PRO A 624 -26.79 0.53 -2.30
CA PRO A 624 -26.31 1.48 -1.32
C PRO A 624 -27.03 2.82 -1.46
N HIS A 625 -27.71 3.25 -0.39
CA HIS A 625 -28.28 4.59 -0.30
C HIS A 625 -27.19 5.61 0.03
N HIS A 626 -26.44 6.05 -0.98
CA HIS A 626 -25.28 6.93 -0.82
C HIS A 626 -25.60 8.28 -0.18
N LYS A 627 -26.84 8.77 -0.27
CA LYS A 627 -27.27 10.03 0.36
C LYS A 627 -27.10 10.05 1.88
N ASN A 628 -27.23 8.91 2.53
CA ASN A 628 -27.13 8.78 3.98
C ASN A 628 -25.73 8.38 4.46
N SER A 629 -24.81 8.11 3.54
CA SER A 629 -23.43 7.78 3.89
C SER A 629 -22.79 8.92 4.68
N PRO A 630 -22.08 8.64 5.78
CA PRO A 630 -21.28 9.63 6.47
C PRO A 630 -20.09 10.08 5.61
N ASP A 631 -19.71 9.32 4.58
CA ASP A 631 -18.62 9.63 3.69
C ASP A 631 -19.03 10.64 2.61
N PRO A 632 -18.39 11.84 2.55
CA PRO A 632 -18.68 12.84 1.55
C PRO A 632 -18.44 12.37 0.11
N TYR A 633 -17.49 11.44 -0.08
CA TYR A 633 -17.16 10.90 -1.41
C TYR A 633 -18.26 9.98 -1.92
N ALA A 634 -18.78 9.10 -1.07
CA ALA A 634 -19.93 8.25 -1.41
C ALA A 634 -21.18 9.06 -1.80
N LYS A 635 -21.38 10.24 -1.19
CA LYS A 635 -22.49 11.16 -1.53
C LYS A 635 -22.40 11.73 -2.95
N SER A 636 -21.25 11.68 -3.59
CA SER A 636 -21.07 12.13 -4.97
C SER A 636 -21.55 11.12 -6.01
N TRP A 637 -21.83 9.89 -5.62
CA TRP A 637 -22.32 8.85 -6.52
C TRP A 637 -23.83 9.05 -6.77
N PRO A 638 -24.31 8.86 -8.02
CA PRO A 638 -25.74 8.94 -8.31
C PRO A 638 -26.51 7.87 -7.52
N ASP A 639 -27.67 8.24 -7.01
CA ASP A 639 -28.59 7.26 -6.43
C ASP A 639 -29.13 6.34 -7.54
N TYR A 640 -29.37 5.09 -7.18
CA TYR A 640 -30.12 4.18 -8.02
C TYR A 640 -31.60 4.66 -8.12
N LEU A 641 -32.03 4.88 -9.34
CA LEU A 641 -33.40 5.21 -9.69
C LEU A 641 -33.92 4.12 -10.64
N PRO A 642 -34.75 3.17 -10.15
CA PRO A 642 -35.25 2.04 -10.96
C PRO A 642 -35.89 2.46 -12.29
N GLU A 643 -36.54 3.62 -12.31
CA GLU A 643 -37.17 4.22 -13.49
C GLU A 643 -36.16 4.54 -14.61
N ASN A 644 -34.88 4.71 -14.27
CA ASN A 644 -33.82 4.94 -15.26
C ASN A 644 -33.27 3.62 -15.85
N TRP A 645 -33.60 2.47 -15.25
CA TRP A 645 -33.10 1.15 -15.62
C TRP A 645 -34.17 0.20 -16.10
N THR A 646 -35.25 0.75 -16.68
CA THR A 646 -36.41 -0.01 -17.15
C THR A 646 -36.04 -1.10 -18.16
N GLY A 647 -34.95 -0.90 -18.91
CA GLY A 647 -34.46 -1.88 -19.87
C GLY A 647 -34.17 -3.25 -19.26
N ILE A 648 -33.59 -3.27 -18.05
CA ILE A 648 -33.25 -4.51 -17.36
C ILE A 648 -34.32 -4.90 -16.31
N THR A 649 -34.85 -3.94 -15.57
CA THR A 649 -35.78 -4.21 -14.44
C THR A 649 -37.16 -4.73 -14.89
N ARG A 650 -37.51 -4.57 -16.18
CA ARG A 650 -38.74 -5.09 -16.77
C ARG A 650 -38.62 -6.48 -17.38
N ILE A 651 -37.41 -7.04 -17.44
CA ILE A 651 -37.22 -8.39 -17.95
C ILE A 651 -37.74 -9.39 -16.94
N THR A 652 -38.62 -10.26 -17.40
CA THR A 652 -39.23 -11.38 -16.66
C THR A 652 -39.09 -12.66 -17.42
N GLU A 653 -39.48 -13.79 -16.83
CA GLU A 653 -39.49 -15.11 -17.50
C GLU A 653 -40.39 -15.14 -18.73
N ASP A 654 -41.41 -14.27 -18.79
CA ASP A 654 -42.35 -14.17 -19.92
C ASP A 654 -41.93 -13.14 -20.99
N THR A 655 -40.80 -12.45 -20.83
CA THR A 655 -40.36 -11.40 -21.76
C THR A 655 -39.81 -12.03 -23.04
N PRO A 656 -40.43 -11.78 -24.22
CA PRO A 656 -39.99 -12.39 -25.47
C PRO A 656 -38.54 -11.98 -25.81
N GLY A 657 -37.74 -12.97 -26.22
CA GLY A 657 -36.32 -12.76 -26.54
C GLY A 657 -35.37 -13.05 -25.37
N PHE A 658 -35.90 -13.47 -24.21
CA PHE A 658 -35.12 -13.85 -23.03
C PHE A 658 -35.54 -15.24 -22.55
N GLU A 659 -34.55 -16.08 -22.26
CA GLU A 659 -34.71 -17.40 -21.66
C GLU A 659 -34.08 -17.45 -20.28
N LEU A 660 -34.82 -17.79 -19.23
CA LEU A 660 -34.29 -17.98 -17.91
C LEU A 660 -33.36 -19.19 -17.85
N VAL A 661 -32.09 -18.98 -17.51
CA VAL A 661 -31.05 -20.03 -17.44
C VAL A 661 -30.75 -20.45 -16.03
N LEU A 662 -30.69 -19.48 -15.09
CA LEU A 662 -30.39 -19.71 -13.67
C LEU A 662 -31.17 -18.73 -12.81
N SER A 663 -31.69 -19.22 -11.67
CA SER A 663 -32.38 -18.38 -10.67
C SER A 663 -32.14 -18.90 -9.27
N GLU A 664 -31.94 -17.96 -8.33
CA GLU A 664 -31.84 -18.22 -6.89
C GLU A 664 -32.33 -16.98 -6.14
N GLY A 665 -33.35 -17.13 -5.29
CA GLY A 665 -33.99 -15.94 -4.67
C GLY A 665 -34.50 -14.96 -5.73
N ASP A 666 -34.03 -13.72 -5.66
CA ASP A 666 -34.33 -12.65 -6.62
C ASP A 666 -33.28 -12.56 -7.75
N MET A 667 -32.20 -13.31 -7.66
CA MET A 667 -31.13 -13.32 -8.65
C MET A 667 -31.55 -14.08 -9.91
N ARG A 668 -31.22 -13.54 -11.09
CA ARG A 668 -31.60 -14.10 -12.39
C ARG A 668 -30.48 -13.98 -13.40
N LEU A 669 -30.29 -15.04 -14.16
CA LEU A 669 -29.52 -15.05 -15.40
C LEU A 669 -30.45 -15.40 -16.57
N TYR A 670 -30.60 -14.47 -17.51
CA TYR A 670 -31.30 -14.68 -18.74
C TYR A 670 -30.33 -14.78 -19.91
N LYS A 671 -30.61 -15.70 -20.86
CA LYS A 671 -29.95 -15.74 -22.15
C LYS A 671 -30.75 -14.91 -23.13
N ILE A 672 -30.07 -14.08 -23.92
CA ILE A 672 -30.67 -13.37 -25.04
C ILE A 672 -30.78 -14.38 -26.20
N VAL A 673 -32.00 -14.65 -26.70
CA VAL A 673 -32.24 -15.63 -27.74
C VAL A 673 -32.71 -14.96 -29.01
N GLU A 674 -32.13 -15.36 -30.14
CA GLU A 674 -32.56 -14.88 -31.43
C GLU A 674 -34.01 -15.30 -31.65
N LEU A 675 -34.81 -14.37 -32.16
CA LEU A 675 -36.19 -14.65 -32.57
C LEU A 675 -36.19 -15.31 -33.92
N SER A 676 -36.71 -16.53 -33.96
CA SER A 676 -36.91 -17.31 -35.18
C SER A 676 -37.89 -16.65 -36.19
#